data_8371e143054aded32b73bf3b0d791077
#
_entry.id   8371e143054aded32b73bf3b0d791077
#
_cell.length_a   1.000
_cell.length_b   1.000
_cell.length_c   1.000
_cell.angle_alpha   90.00
_cell.angle_beta   90.00
_cell.angle_gamma   90.00
#
_symmetry.space_group_name_H-M   'P 1'
#
loop_
_entity.id
_entity.type
_entity.pdbx_description
1 polymer ?
#
loop_
_entity_poly.entity_id
_entity_poly.type
_entity_poly.pdbx_seq_one_letter_code
_entity_poly.pdbx_strand_id
1 'polypeptide(L)'
;MSYVVLARKWRPMRFEDLVGQDHVSRTLGNAIDSGRVAHAFLFTGVRGVGKTTSARILAKALNCLGDPETTPPGTDPGPTVTPCLKCAACLEIALGTDVDVREIDGASYTGVDDVRKLQDSLPYRPARDRFKIVIVDEVHMLSSNAWNAFLKTLEEPPPHVKFIFATTEVHKVPITILSRVQRFDFKLIATQVIAGRLRYVLEQEKIESDDAALGVIAREAAGSMRDAMSLLDQVIAWGGAKLTGEDVARVLGVASRKVLHDIANALVRGEAGRALDVVAELANQGYDTAHVARDLLALLRDVVVAKVCKEPATLLDLADEEVRDVIELASATNADDLIRLHQGFSQGFDDVVRSGQPRAALEMLLVRLARRPPLLPVDELVRRLAALEQRLGAPRGPGAGQGLPSAQPPAGRAPQPPPQSAPPMPDLRPRTADPRPREVRTVESARPEAPAEGRKEPPPRRVEPERRPEIDPDFAIPYPEQRELEKKAEAKVVSAPPRPPQTEPNPEDLAAFRAIVDRVNERRAELAAFVSRAAILSLAPGELRLGWEPGDMFGKGANDKDSQELLETVASEHFGVKTKVVFEYDSARAATIKTLATIDTEIRSQKQRDAVAQAKQHRGVTDAVEVLGARIKDLKLGPTAI
;
A
#
# COMPACT_ATOMS: atom_id res chain seq x y z
N MET A 1 -37.07 -4.72 -0.49
CA MET A 1 -36.17 -3.59 -0.11
C MET A 1 -34.77 -3.96 -0.56
N SER A 2 -34.08 -3.08 -1.26
CA SER A 2 -32.67 -3.33 -1.62
C SER A 2 -31.81 -3.30 -0.35
N TYR A 3 -30.92 -4.26 -0.19
CA TYR A 3 -29.96 -4.31 0.92
C TYR A 3 -29.04 -3.08 0.88
N VAL A 4 -28.88 -2.42 2.02
CA VAL A 4 -27.99 -1.26 2.17
C VAL A 4 -26.85 -1.67 3.10
N VAL A 5 -25.61 -1.59 2.61
CA VAL A 5 -24.39 -1.89 3.36
C VAL A 5 -24.32 -1.09 4.65
N LEU A 6 -23.92 -1.73 5.77
CA LEU A 6 -23.91 -1.10 7.12
C LEU A 6 -23.10 0.19 7.16
N ALA A 7 -21.98 0.26 6.48
CA ALA A 7 -21.16 1.46 6.36
C ALA A 7 -21.91 2.67 5.77
N ARG A 8 -22.95 2.44 4.97
CA ARG A 8 -23.82 3.48 4.43
C ARG A 8 -25.03 3.72 5.33
N LYS A 9 -25.65 2.66 5.85
CA LYS A 9 -26.84 2.74 6.74
C LYS A 9 -26.54 3.50 8.02
N TRP A 10 -25.39 3.23 8.65
CA TRP A 10 -24.94 3.80 9.92
C TRP A 10 -23.97 4.98 9.78
N ARG A 11 -23.94 5.60 8.59
CA ARG A 11 -23.11 6.79 8.38
C ARG A 11 -23.59 7.92 9.29
N PRO A 12 -22.72 8.55 10.10
CA PRO A 12 -23.04 9.67 10.97
C PRO A 12 -23.77 10.78 10.21
N MET A 13 -24.83 11.28 10.82
CA MET A 13 -25.67 12.32 10.22
C MET A 13 -25.50 13.67 10.93
N ARG A 14 -24.99 13.70 12.16
CA ARG A 14 -24.71 14.87 13.00
C ARG A 14 -23.28 14.81 13.53
N PHE A 15 -22.77 15.96 14.05
CA PHE A 15 -21.43 16.03 14.66
C PHE A 15 -21.31 15.15 15.91
N GLU A 16 -22.37 15.04 16.71
CA GLU A 16 -22.44 14.18 17.91
C GLU A 16 -22.34 12.68 17.62
N ASP A 17 -22.69 12.26 16.39
CA ASP A 17 -22.57 10.87 15.96
C ASP A 17 -21.14 10.50 15.49
N LEU A 18 -20.24 11.50 15.34
CA LEU A 18 -18.86 11.29 14.92
C LEU A 18 -18.04 10.69 16.07
N VAL A 19 -17.62 9.46 15.89
CA VAL A 19 -16.88 8.71 16.89
C VAL A 19 -15.38 9.01 16.80
N GLY A 20 -14.73 9.34 17.92
CA GLY A 20 -13.28 9.52 18.02
C GLY A 20 -12.73 10.80 17.38
N GLN A 21 -13.59 11.75 16.97
CA GLN A 21 -13.20 13.03 16.36
C GLN A 21 -13.74 14.25 17.12
N ASP A 22 -13.84 14.17 18.44
CA ASP A 22 -14.45 15.21 19.29
C ASP A 22 -13.81 16.57 19.13
N HIS A 23 -12.48 16.63 18.90
CA HIS A 23 -11.75 17.87 18.68
C HIS A 23 -12.17 18.56 17.37
N VAL A 24 -12.48 17.80 16.31
CA VAL A 24 -12.97 18.34 15.05
C VAL A 24 -14.41 18.82 15.20
N SER A 25 -15.29 17.97 15.75
CA SER A 25 -16.70 18.27 15.98
C SER A 25 -16.89 19.53 16.82
N ARG A 26 -16.15 19.65 17.93
CA ARG A 26 -16.20 20.82 18.82
C ARG A 26 -15.71 22.09 18.14
N THR A 27 -14.58 22.00 17.38
CA THR A 27 -14.03 23.18 16.72
C THR A 27 -14.94 23.69 15.60
N LEU A 28 -15.52 22.79 14.80
CA LEU A 28 -16.48 23.15 13.75
C LEU A 28 -17.78 23.69 14.36
N GLY A 29 -18.28 23.08 15.43
CA GLY A 29 -19.44 23.59 16.17
C GLY A 29 -19.23 25.01 16.65
N ASN A 30 -18.13 25.29 17.36
CA ASN A 30 -17.80 26.63 17.84
C ASN A 30 -17.67 27.66 16.71
N ALA A 31 -17.13 27.25 15.54
CA ALA A 31 -17.03 28.14 14.38
C ALA A 31 -18.41 28.50 13.80
N ILE A 32 -19.35 27.54 13.79
CA ILE A 32 -20.73 27.76 13.35
C ILE A 32 -21.46 28.66 14.33
N ASP A 33 -21.43 28.37 15.63
CA ASP A 33 -22.12 29.14 16.67
C ASP A 33 -21.64 30.58 16.78
N SER A 34 -20.32 30.80 16.55
CA SER A 34 -19.73 32.15 16.53
C SER A 34 -19.89 32.90 15.21
N GLY A 35 -20.45 32.28 14.17
CA GLY A 35 -20.56 32.84 12.82
C GLY A 35 -19.22 33.01 12.10
N ARG A 36 -18.12 32.42 12.62
CA ARG A 36 -16.76 32.54 12.06
C ARG A 36 -16.39 31.34 11.19
N VAL A 37 -17.23 31.05 10.20
CA VAL A 37 -17.05 29.92 9.29
C VAL A 37 -16.08 30.29 8.16
N ALA A 38 -14.96 29.62 8.08
CA ALA A 38 -13.97 29.83 7.02
C ALA A 38 -14.59 29.62 5.62
N HIS A 39 -13.94 30.17 4.59
CA HIS A 39 -14.35 29.96 3.20
C HIS A 39 -13.83 28.61 2.65
N ALA A 40 -12.75 28.06 3.20
CA ALA A 40 -12.16 26.83 2.76
C ALA A 40 -11.63 25.99 3.95
N PHE A 41 -11.92 24.70 3.92
CA PHE A 41 -11.54 23.70 4.91
C PHE A 41 -10.69 22.62 4.24
N LEU A 42 -9.72 22.08 4.98
CA LEU A 42 -8.94 20.93 4.55
C LEU A 42 -9.00 19.84 5.64
N PHE A 43 -9.66 18.73 5.36
CA PHE A 43 -9.76 17.57 6.23
C PHE A 43 -8.66 16.56 5.87
N THR A 44 -7.72 16.32 6.78
CA THR A 44 -6.59 15.42 6.57
C THR A 44 -6.66 14.21 7.49
N GLY A 45 -6.09 13.09 7.09
CA GLY A 45 -6.05 11.87 7.89
C GLY A 45 -6.25 10.61 7.05
N VAL A 46 -6.04 9.44 7.65
CA VAL A 46 -6.14 8.15 6.97
C VAL A 46 -7.54 7.90 6.41
N ARG A 47 -7.64 6.91 5.52
CA ARG A 47 -8.93 6.52 4.92
C ARG A 47 -9.89 6.00 6.01
N GLY A 48 -11.19 6.26 5.85
CA GLY A 48 -12.23 5.66 6.69
C GLY A 48 -12.47 6.29 8.06
N VAL A 49 -11.72 7.33 8.46
CA VAL A 49 -11.87 8.03 9.78
C VAL A 49 -12.98 9.08 9.82
N GLY A 50 -13.71 9.29 8.73
CA GLY A 50 -14.90 10.16 8.70
C GLY A 50 -14.73 11.51 7.98
N LYS A 51 -13.64 11.77 7.22
CA LYS A 51 -13.42 13.04 6.51
C LYS A 51 -14.59 13.47 5.63
N THR A 52 -14.96 12.65 4.64
CA THR A 52 -16.08 12.93 3.72
C THR A 52 -17.43 12.96 4.45
N THR A 53 -17.60 12.16 5.50
CA THR A 53 -18.79 12.19 6.36
C THR A 53 -18.91 13.55 7.06
N SER A 54 -17.83 14.04 7.67
CA SER A 54 -17.79 15.34 8.33
C SER A 54 -17.99 16.49 7.34
N ALA A 55 -17.50 16.36 6.09
CA ALA A 55 -17.75 17.32 5.03
C ALA A 55 -19.25 17.44 4.72
N ARG A 56 -19.96 16.32 4.61
CA ARG A 56 -21.42 16.32 4.40
C ARG A 56 -22.20 16.82 5.64
N ILE A 57 -21.72 16.52 6.86
CA ILE A 57 -22.33 17.06 8.08
C ILE A 57 -22.16 18.58 8.12
N LEU A 58 -20.96 19.09 7.83
CA LEU A 58 -20.71 20.53 7.75
C LEU A 58 -21.58 21.19 6.67
N ALA A 59 -21.72 20.58 5.51
CA ALA A 59 -22.60 21.08 4.45
C ALA A 59 -24.05 21.16 4.93
N LYS A 60 -24.56 20.12 5.60
CA LYS A 60 -25.90 20.15 6.21
C LYS A 60 -26.04 21.23 7.30
N ALA A 61 -25.02 21.38 8.13
CA ALA A 61 -25.01 22.38 9.20
C ALA A 61 -25.09 23.82 8.67
N LEU A 62 -24.42 24.07 7.53
CA LEU A 62 -24.41 25.39 6.89
C LEU A 62 -25.68 25.68 6.08
N ASN A 63 -26.28 24.66 5.45
CA ASN A 63 -27.40 24.79 4.52
C ASN A 63 -28.75 24.29 5.07
N CYS A 64 -28.83 23.90 6.35
CA CYS A 64 -30.06 23.43 6.94
C CYS A 64 -31.15 24.55 6.91
N LEU A 65 -32.28 24.24 6.30
CA LEU A 65 -33.42 25.17 6.17
C LEU A 65 -34.37 25.16 7.39
N GLY A 66 -34.01 24.43 8.45
CA GLY A 66 -34.85 24.25 9.63
C GLY A 66 -35.78 23.03 9.51
N ASP A 67 -36.40 22.65 10.64
CA ASP A 67 -37.38 21.56 10.65
C ASP A 67 -38.70 22.05 10.01
N PRO A 68 -39.17 21.40 8.94
CA PRO A 68 -40.41 21.80 8.25
C PRO A 68 -41.66 21.85 9.13
N GLU A 69 -41.68 21.13 10.26
CA GLU A 69 -42.80 21.09 11.19
C GLU A 69 -42.79 22.26 12.17
N THR A 70 -41.61 22.84 12.49
CA THR A 70 -41.46 23.85 13.53
C THR A 70 -41.01 25.22 13.01
N THR A 71 -40.35 25.24 11.83
CA THR A 71 -39.84 26.47 11.23
C THR A 71 -40.88 27.08 10.28
N PRO A 72 -41.32 28.32 10.49
CA PRO A 72 -42.27 28.96 9.59
C PRO A 72 -41.76 29.05 8.16
N PRO A 73 -42.62 28.85 7.15
CA PRO A 73 -42.21 28.96 5.74
C PRO A 73 -41.59 30.34 5.45
N GLY A 74 -40.44 30.34 4.76
CA GLY A 74 -39.70 31.56 4.37
C GLY A 74 -38.81 32.14 5.48
N THR A 75 -38.71 31.48 6.64
CA THR A 75 -37.75 31.86 7.70
C THR A 75 -36.42 31.14 7.46
N ASP A 76 -35.33 31.90 7.44
CA ASP A 76 -33.97 31.31 7.43
C ASP A 76 -33.44 31.19 8.87
N PRO A 77 -33.33 29.96 9.43
CA PRO A 77 -32.84 29.78 10.80
C PRO A 77 -31.35 30.04 10.97
N GLY A 78 -30.61 30.25 9.87
CA GLY A 78 -29.17 30.37 9.88
C GLY A 78 -28.41 29.03 9.95
N PRO A 79 -27.09 29.06 9.89
CA PRO A 79 -26.25 27.87 10.12
C PRO A 79 -26.47 27.31 11.52
N THR A 80 -26.49 25.99 11.67
CA THR A 80 -26.75 25.29 12.93
C THR A 80 -25.81 24.10 13.13
N VAL A 81 -25.34 23.88 14.36
CA VAL A 81 -24.56 22.71 14.74
C VAL A 81 -25.39 21.42 14.67
N THR A 82 -26.69 21.53 14.88
CA THR A 82 -27.65 20.42 14.89
C THR A 82 -28.58 20.47 13.68
N PRO A 83 -28.19 20.00 12.50
CA PRO A 83 -29.05 19.99 11.33
C PRO A 83 -30.30 19.15 11.57
N CYS A 84 -31.45 19.62 11.05
CA CYS A 84 -32.76 19.01 11.33
C CYS A 84 -32.93 17.59 10.74
N LEU A 85 -32.20 17.24 9.70
CA LEU A 85 -32.24 15.97 8.94
C LEU A 85 -33.56 15.68 8.21
N LYS A 86 -34.52 16.62 8.22
CA LYS A 86 -35.86 16.48 7.63
C LYS A 86 -36.08 17.41 6.44
N CYS A 87 -35.44 18.58 6.40
CA CYS A 87 -35.59 19.52 5.29
C CYS A 87 -34.97 19.00 4.00
N ALA A 88 -35.41 19.57 2.86
CA ALA A 88 -34.94 19.15 1.53
C ALA A 88 -33.42 19.18 1.41
N ALA A 89 -32.75 20.27 1.85
CA ALA A 89 -31.29 20.37 1.82
C ALA A 89 -30.62 19.25 2.65
N CYS A 90 -31.06 18.96 3.86
CA CYS A 90 -30.50 17.90 4.69
C CYS A 90 -30.64 16.52 4.05
N LEU A 91 -31.79 16.21 3.42
CA LEU A 91 -32.05 14.92 2.78
C LEU A 91 -31.23 14.76 1.50
N GLU A 92 -31.22 15.76 0.64
CA GLU A 92 -30.52 15.74 -0.64
C GLU A 92 -28.98 15.72 -0.46
N ILE A 93 -28.43 16.50 0.49
CA ILE A 93 -27.01 16.45 0.84
C ILE A 93 -26.63 15.05 1.38
N ALA A 94 -27.49 14.41 2.17
CA ALA A 94 -27.24 13.04 2.64
C ALA A 94 -27.20 12.03 1.49
N LEU A 95 -28.03 12.22 0.46
CA LEU A 95 -28.06 11.39 -0.75
C LEU A 95 -26.97 11.75 -1.76
N GLY A 96 -26.41 12.98 -1.70
CA GLY A 96 -25.43 13.50 -2.65
C GLY A 96 -26.07 14.02 -3.94
N THR A 97 -27.34 14.43 -3.90
CA THR A 97 -28.14 14.92 -5.04
C THR A 97 -28.50 16.39 -4.96
N ASP A 98 -27.99 17.09 -3.96
CA ASP A 98 -28.25 18.50 -3.73
C ASP A 98 -27.70 19.39 -4.85
N VAL A 99 -28.47 20.43 -5.23
CA VAL A 99 -28.14 21.32 -6.34
C VAL A 99 -27.01 22.29 -6.01
N ASP A 100 -26.91 22.73 -4.75
CA ASP A 100 -25.95 23.72 -4.27
C ASP A 100 -24.76 23.11 -3.56
N VAL A 101 -24.79 21.77 -3.27
CA VAL A 101 -23.68 21.03 -2.67
C VAL A 101 -23.14 20.01 -3.65
N ARG A 102 -21.97 20.31 -4.20
CA ARG A 102 -21.31 19.47 -5.19
C ARG A 102 -20.23 18.64 -4.55
N GLU A 103 -20.34 17.33 -4.63
CA GLU A 103 -19.29 16.40 -4.19
C GLU A 103 -18.55 15.85 -5.42
N ILE A 104 -17.23 15.98 -5.41
CA ILE A 104 -16.32 15.65 -6.51
C ILE A 104 -15.24 14.73 -5.95
N ASP A 105 -14.95 13.64 -6.65
CA ASP A 105 -13.80 12.80 -6.38
C ASP A 105 -12.60 13.32 -7.17
N GLY A 106 -11.52 13.71 -6.48
CA GLY A 106 -10.29 14.22 -7.09
C GLY A 106 -9.63 13.22 -8.03
N ALA A 107 -9.83 11.92 -7.85
CA ALA A 107 -9.31 10.91 -8.76
C ALA A 107 -10.02 10.90 -10.11
N SER A 108 -11.30 11.27 -10.15
CA SER A 108 -12.11 11.36 -11.38
C SER A 108 -11.99 12.71 -12.06
N TYR A 109 -11.68 13.78 -11.32
CA TYR A 109 -11.59 15.16 -11.79
C TYR A 109 -10.15 15.70 -11.72
N THR A 110 -9.21 15.01 -12.34
CA THR A 110 -7.78 15.38 -12.30
C THR A 110 -7.42 16.56 -13.21
N GLY A 111 -8.29 16.87 -14.19
CA GLY A 111 -8.05 17.84 -15.26
C GLY A 111 -8.26 19.30 -14.84
N VAL A 112 -7.52 20.21 -15.50
CA VAL A 112 -7.70 21.67 -15.34
C VAL A 112 -9.07 22.12 -15.85
N ASP A 113 -9.55 21.52 -16.92
CA ASP A 113 -10.80 21.93 -17.56
C ASP A 113 -12.03 21.59 -16.69
N ASP A 114 -11.95 20.53 -15.92
CA ASP A 114 -13.03 20.17 -14.99
C ASP A 114 -13.10 21.15 -13.82
N VAL A 115 -11.93 21.57 -13.31
CA VAL A 115 -11.85 22.62 -12.30
C VAL A 115 -12.34 23.95 -12.85
N ARG A 116 -12.00 24.32 -14.10
CA ARG A 116 -12.48 25.54 -14.74
C ARG A 116 -13.99 25.56 -14.89
N LYS A 117 -14.60 24.45 -15.39
CA LYS A 117 -16.07 24.30 -15.46
C LYS A 117 -16.74 24.47 -14.10
N LEU A 118 -16.10 23.95 -13.04
CA LEU A 118 -16.57 24.18 -11.69
C LEU A 118 -16.50 25.66 -11.33
N GLN A 119 -15.38 26.32 -11.59
CA GLN A 119 -15.15 27.75 -11.28
C GLN A 119 -16.12 28.67 -12.03
N ASP A 120 -16.46 28.37 -13.28
CA ASP A 120 -17.44 29.13 -14.06
C ASP A 120 -18.83 29.14 -13.41
N SER A 121 -19.12 28.14 -12.59
CA SER A 121 -20.37 28.04 -11.84
C SER A 121 -20.37 28.84 -10.50
N LEU A 122 -19.20 29.13 -9.93
CA LEU A 122 -19.07 29.71 -8.59
C LEU A 122 -19.57 31.17 -8.45
N PRO A 123 -19.46 32.06 -9.46
CA PRO A 123 -19.97 33.42 -9.34
C PRO A 123 -21.48 33.50 -9.16
N TYR A 124 -22.22 32.49 -9.59
CA TYR A 124 -23.67 32.46 -9.46
C TYR A 124 -24.09 32.11 -8.02
N ARG A 125 -25.10 32.81 -7.50
CA ARG A 125 -25.67 32.53 -6.18
C ARG A 125 -26.25 31.12 -6.12
N PRO A 126 -26.34 30.54 -4.90
CA PRO A 126 -27.06 29.29 -4.70
C PRO A 126 -28.49 29.35 -5.25
N ALA A 127 -28.99 28.23 -5.77
CA ALA A 127 -30.33 28.15 -6.34
C ALA A 127 -31.41 28.08 -5.24
N ARG A 128 -31.10 27.41 -4.13
CA ARG A 128 -32.04 27.19 -3.02
C ARG A 128 -31.39 27.47 -1.66
N ASP A 129 -30.18 26.96 -1.47
CA ASP A 129 -29.52 26.90 -0.19
C ASP A 129 -28.80 28.22 0.17
N ARG A 130 -28.22 28.29 1.36
CA ARG A 130 -27.53 29.47 1.85
C ARG A 130 -26.14 29.63 1.25
N PHE A 131 -25.44 28.51 1.10
CA PHE A 131 -24.09 28.47 0.54
C PHE A 131 -24.00 27.48 -0.63
N LYS A 132 -23.23 27.84 -1.63
CA LYS A 132 -22.75 26.89 -2.64
C LYS A 132 -21.52 26.19 -2.09
N ILE A 133 -21.60 24.89 -1.85
CA ILE A 133 -20.55 24.12 -1.19
C ILE A 133 -19.93 23.14 -2.19
N VAL A 134 -18.61 23.18 -2.28
CA VAL A 134 -17.84 22.23 -3.11
C VAL A 134 -17.03 21.33 -2.19
N ILE A 135 -17.38 20.05 -2.18
CA ILE A 135 -16.63 19.00 -1.47
C ILE A 135 -15.74 18.30 -2.49
N VAL A 136 -14.42 18.31 -2.28
CA VAL A 136 -13.48 17.58 -3.14
C VAL A 136 -12.79 16.53 -2.29
N ASP A 137 -13.15 15.27 -2.53
CA ASP A 137 -12.52 14.14 -1.84
C ASP A 137 -11.25 13.70 -2.58
N GLU A 138 -10.29 13.12 -1.86
CA GLU A 138 -8.96 12.71 -2.31
C GLU A 138 -8.27 13.79 -3.18
N VAL A 139 -8.34 15.03 -2.71
CA VAL A 139 -7.89 16.22 -3.45
C VAL A 139 -6.40 16.19 -3.84
N HIS A 140 -5.59 15.34 -3.20
CA HIS A 140 -4.18 15.13 -3.56
C HIS A 140 -4.00 14.50 -4.96
N MET A 141 -5.07 13.98 -5.57
CA MET A 141 -5.06 13.45 -6.94
C MET A 141 -5.18 14.55 -8.01
N LEU A 142 -5.47 15.78 -7.62
CA LEU A 142 -5.52 16.91 -8.55
C LEU A 142 -4.13 17.24 -9.11
N SER A 143 -4.07 17.52 -10.41
CA SER A 143 -2.84 17.99 -11.05
C SER A 143 -2.40 19.36 -10.51
N SER A 144 -1.11 19.67 -10.61
CA SER A 144 -0.57 20.98 -10.20
C SER A 144 -1.26 22.15 -10.90
N ASN A 145 -1.66 21.95 -12.16
CA ASN A 145 -2.38 22.95 -12.92
C ASN A 145 -3.82 23.15 -12.42
N ALA A 146 -4.49 22.06 -11.99
CA ALA A 146 -5.80 22.13 -11.37
C ALA A 146 -5.76 22.87 -10.03
N TRP A 147 -4.72 22.65 -9.21
CA TRP A 147 -4.48 23.40 -7.99
C TRP A 147 -4.26 24.90 -8.27
N ASN A 148 -3.45 25.25 -9.27
CA ASN A 148 -3.22 26.64 -9.65
C ASN A 148 -4.51 27.35 -10.07
N ALA A 149 -5.44 26.65 -10.71
CA ALA A 149 -6.74 27.20 -11.03
C ALA A 149 -7.52 27.60 -9.77
N PHE A 150 -7.48 26.80 -8.69
CA PHE A 150 -8.17 27.13 -7.44
C PHE A 150 -7.59 28.36 -6.70
N LEU A 151 -6.30 28.70 -6.89
CA LEU A 151 -5.62 29.75 -6.11
C LEU A 151 -6.37 31.08 -6.14
N LYS A 152 -6.78 31.55 -7.33
CA LYS A 152 -7.49 32.83 -7.47
C LYS A 152 -8.81 32.85 -6.69
N THR A 153 -9.56 31.76 -6.73
CA THR A 153 -10.85 31.66 -6.03
C THR A 153 -10.68 31.51 -4.52
N LEU A 154 -9.57 30.90 -4.06
CA LEU A 154 -9.25 30.79 -2.63
C LEU A 154 -8.68 32.07 -2.05
N GLU A 155 -8.07 32.94 -2.87
CA GLU A 155 -7.61 34.28 -2.46
C GLU A 155 -8.77 35.26 -2.34
N GLU A 156 -9.68 35.26 -3.32
CA GLU A 156 -10.84 36.15 -3.37
C GLU A 156 -12.13 35.32 -3.51
N PRO A 157 -12.52 34.57 -2.45
CA PRO A 157 -13.68 33.69 -2.50
C PRO A 157 -15.00 34.50 -2.53
N PRO A 158 -15.95 34.14 -3.39
CA PRO A 158 -17.30 34.69 -3.30
C PRO A 158 -17.90 34.37 -1.92
N PRO A 159 -18.60 35.31 -1.26
CA PRO A 159 -19.04 35.15 0.14
C PRO A 159 -20.02 33.97 0.33
N HIS A 160 -20.72 33.59 -0.73
CA HIS A 160 -21.67 32.47 -0.74
C HIS A 160 -21.03 31.13 -1.09
N VAL A 161 -19.72 31.06 -1.35
CA VAL A 161 -19.02 29.83 -1.72
C VAL A 161 -18.20 29.29 -0.53
N LYS A 162 -18.29 27.99 -0.30
CA LYS A 162 -17.47 27.26 0.68
C LYS A 162 -16.81 26.05 0.02
N PHE A 163 -15.53 25.85 0.32
CA PHE A 163 -14.78 24.69 -0.12
C PHE A 163 -14.49 23.74 1.04
N ILE A 164 -14.63 22.45 0.82
CA ILE A 164 -14.24 21.41 1.77
C ILE A 164 -13.40 20.39 1.03
N PHE A 165 -12.10 20.48 1.22
CA PHE A 165 -11.14 19.53 0.66
C PHE A 165 -10.90 18.39 1.64
N ALA A 166 -10.83 17.15 1.15
CA ALA A 166 -10.46 15.99 1.95
C ALA A 166 -9.26 15.28 1.31
N THR A 167 -8.29 14.83 2.11
CA THR A 167 -7.10 14.14 1.63
C THR A 167 -6.58 13.12 2.63
N THR A 168 -6.01 12.03 2.13
CA THR A 168 -5.19 11.10 2.91
C THR A 168 -3.72 11.51 2.93
N GLU A 169 -3.26 12.35 1.98
CA GLU A 169 -1.86 12.69 1.77
C GLU A 169 -1.66 14.21 1.76
N VAL A 170 -1.59 14.81 2.95
CA VAL A 170 -1.43 16.27 3.09
C VAL A 170 -0.14 16.80 2.47
N HIS A 171 0.93 16.00 2.43
CA HIS A 171 2.22 16.39 1.87
C HIS A 171 2.20 16.62 0.35
N LYS A 172 1.20 16.08 -0.35
CA LYS A 172 0.97 16.33 -1.78
C LYS A 172 0.18 17.61 -2.06
N VAL A 173 -0.42 18.23 -1.04
CA VAL A 173 -1.16 19.50 -1.19
C VAL A 173 -0.16 20.67 -1.21
N PRO A 174 -0.20 21.56 -2.23
CA PRO A 174 0.72 22.68 -2.31
C PRO A 174 0.66 23.61 -1.09
N ILE A 175 1.81 24.09 -0.64
CA ILE A 175 1.92 25.01 0.52
C ILE A 175 1.12 26.31 0.33
N THR A 176 1.00 26.75 -0.92
CA THR A 176 0.20 27.93 -1.31
C THR A 176 -1.28 27.73 -1.02
N ILE A 177 -1.80 26.51 -1.10
CA ILE A 177 -3.17 26.16 -0.73
C ILE A 177 -3.29 26.04 0.79
N LEU A 178 -2.33 25.35 1.43
CA LEU A 178 -2.32 25.15 2.89
C LEU A 178 -2.39 26.45 3.67
N SER A 179 -1.82 27.54 3.15
CA SER A 179 -1.86 28.88 3.76
C SER A 179 -3.23 29.58 3.67
N ARG A 180 -4.15 29.08 2.83
CA ARG A 180 -5.47 29.68 2.54
C ARG A 180 -6.66 28.86 3.02
N VAL A 181 -6.39 27.68 3.60
CA VAL A 181 -7.43 26.77 4.09
C VAL A 181 -7.31 26.53 5.60
N GLN A 182 -8.42 26.33 6.26
CA GLN A 182 -8.41 25.90 7.66
C GLN A 182 -8.26 24.39 7.73
N ARG A 183 -7.14 23.92 8.27
CA ARG A 183 -6.80 22.50 8.35
C ARG A 183 -7.39 21.86 9.61
N PHE A 184 -7.90 20.63 9.43
CA PHE A 184 -8.41 19.75 10.49
C PHE A 184 -7.80 18.35 10.31
N ASP A 185 -7.09 17.88 11.33
CA ASP A 185 -6.42 16.59 11.32
C ASP A 185 -7.29 15.54 11.99
N PHE A 186 -7.78 14.58 11.22
CA PHE A 186 -8.55 13.44 11.70
C PHE A 186 -7.57 12.35 12.17
N LYS A 187 -7.81 11.86 13.39
CA LYS A 187 -6.97 10.85 14.02
C LYS A 187 -7.49 9.45 13.75
N LEU A 188 -6.62 8.45 13.88
CA LEU A 188 -7.03 7.06 13.98
C LEU A 188 -7.96 6.89 15.19
N ILE A 189 -8.99 6.07 15.04
CA ILE A 189 -9.95 5.79 16.11
C ILE A 189 -9.41 4.61 16.93
N ALA A 190 -9.38 4.76 18.24
CA ALA A 190 -8.91 3.71 19.14
C ALA A 190 -9.77 2.44 19.01
N THR A 191 -9.15 1.27 19.09
CA THR A 191 -9.80 -0.04 18.92
C THR A 191 -10.98 -0.22 19.86
N GLN A 192 -10.86 0.20 21.12
CA GLN A 192 -11.96 0.14 22.10
C GLN A 192 -13.16 1.00 21.69
N VAL A 193 -12.92 2.17 21.11
CA VAL A 193 -13.96 3.08 20.65
C VAL A 193 -14.69 2.51 19.43
N ILE A 194 -13.95 1.87 18.51
CA ILE A 194 -14.51 1.13 17.38
C ILE A 194 -15.38 -0.02 17.88
N ALA A 195 -14.86 -0.86 18.79
CA ALA A 195 -15.59 -1.99 19.35
C ALA A 195 -16.90 -1.55 20.03
N GLY A 196 -16.87 -0.44 20.78
CA GLY A 196 -18.06 0.16 21.38
C GLY A 196 -19.11 0.59 20.35
N ARG A 197 -18.67 1.17 19.22
CA ARG A 197 -19.57 1.55 18.12
C ARG A 197 -20.16 0.34 17.40
N LEU A 198 -19.34 -0.70 17.16
CA LEU A 198 -19.82 -1.96 16.56
C LEU A 198 -20.86 -2.63 17.45
N ARG A 199 -20.65 -2.67 18.78
CA ARG A 199 -21.62 -3.19 19.75
C ARG A 199 -22.95 -2.46 19.63
N TYR A 200 -22.92 -1.13 19.65
CA TYR A 200 -24.13 -0.32 19.47
C TYR A 200 -24.88 -0.66 18.17
N VAL A 201 -24.16 -0.82 17.08
CA VAL A 201 -24.77 -1.15 15.78
C VAL A 201 -25.41 -2.55 15.81
N LEU A 202 -24.74 -3.55 16.37
CA LEU A 202 -25.26 -4.92 16.47
C LEU A 202 -26.49 -5.00 17.38
N GLU A 203 -26.53 -4.26 18.48
CA GLU A 203 -27.71 -4.14 19.34
C GLU A 203 -28.92 -3.58 18.58
N GLN A 204 -28.70 -2.56 17.74
CA GLN A 204 -29.75 -1.99 16.90
C GLN A 204 -30.20 -2.94 15.78
N GLU A 205 -29.30 -3.75 15.24
CA GLU A 205 -29.61 -4.79 14.22
C GLU A 205 -30.13 -6.09 14.86
N LYS A 206 -30.15 -6.19 16.21
CA LYS A 206 -30.61 -7.38 16.98
C LYS A 206 -29.77 -8.63 16.71
N ILE A 207 -28.47 -8.47 16.61
CA ILE A 207 -27.49 -9.53 16.38
C ILE A 207 -26.67 -9.72 17.66
N GLU A 208 -26.60 -10.96 18.16
CA GLU A 208 -25.79 -11.30 19.33
C GLU A 208 -24.30 -11.40 18.95
N SER A 209 -23.42 -10.85 19.76
CA SER A 209 -21.98 -10.92 19.57
C SER A 209 -21.23 -11.03 20.89
N ASP A 210 -20.10 -11.72 20.88
CA ASP A 210 -19.17 -11.70 22.00
C ASP A 210 -18.16 -10.55 21.86
N ASP A 211 -17.53 -10.18 22.98
CA ASP A 211 -16.54 -9.11 23.01
C ASP A 211 -15.26 -9.47 22.23
N ALA A 212 -14.94 -10.75 22.12
CA ALA A 212 -13.81 -11.24 21.33
C ALA A 212 -14.05 -11.00 19.83
N ALA A 213 -15.27 -11.23 19.33
CA ALA A 213 -15.64 -10.95 17.94
C ALA A 213 -15.47 -9.46 17.61
N LEU A 214 -15.98 -8.58 18.47
CA LEU A 214 -15.84 -7.13 18.30
C LEU A 214 -14.37 -6.68 18.34
N GLY A 215 -13.59 -7.28 19.24
CA GLY A 215 -12.16 -6.99 19.37
C GLY A 215 -11.37 -7.37 18.11
N VAL A 216 -11.67 -8.52 17.48
CA VAL A 216 -11.03 -8.95 16.23
C VAL A 216 -11.37 -7.95 15.10
N ILE A 217 -12.64 -7.64 14.88
CA ILE A 217 -13.07 -6.71 13.82
C ILE A 217 -12.45 -5.32 14.03
N ALA A 218 -12.42 -4.81 15.26
CA ALA A 218 -11.91 -3.49 15.58
C ALA A 218 -10.38 -3.39 15.36
N ARG A 219 -9.62 -4.45 15.65
CA ARG A 219 -8.19 -4.52 15.36
C ARG A 219 -7.92 -4.53 13.86
N GLU A 220 -8.63 -5.39 13.12
CA GLU A 220 -8.48 -5.49 11.67
C GLU A 220 -8.81 -4.19 10.94
N ALA A 221 -9.72 -3.41 11.49
CA ALA A 221 -10.07 -2.10 10.94
C ALA A 221 -8.94 -1.05 11.07
N ALA A 222 -7.90 -1.31 11.86
CA ALA A 222 -6.71 -0.46 12.01
C ALA A 222 -7.03 1.04 12.20
N GLY A 223 -8.05 1.35 13.02
CA GLY A 223 -8.48 2.73 13.30
C GLY A 223 -9.43 3.34 12.28
N SER A 224 -9.88 2.58 11.27
CA SER A 224 -10.84 3.00 10.24
C SER A 224 -12.26 2.52 10.59
N MET A 225 -13.18 3.44 10.90
CA MET A 225 -14.58 3.09 11.15
C MET A 225 -15.29 2.53 9.91
N ARG A 226 -14.94 3.03 8.72
CA ARG A 226 -15.54 2.53 7.47
C ARG A 226 -15.17 1.07 7.21
N ASP A 227 -13.91 0.72 7.42
CA ASP A 227 -13.44 -0.64 7.20
C ASP A 227 -13.98 -1.56 8.28
N ALA A 228 -14.09 -1.10 9.56
CA ALA A 228 -14.76 -1.83 10.63
C ALA A 228 -16.21 -2.19 10.29
N MET A 229 -16.96 -1.24 9.76
CA MET A 229 -18.37 -1.47 9.36
C MET A 229 -18.47 -2.40 8.13
N SER A 230 -17.50 -2.35 7.22
CA SER A 230 -17.47 -3.22 6.04
C SER A 230 -17.10 -4.66 6.42
N LEU A 231 -16.12 -4.84 7.34
CA LEU A 231 -15.77 -6.13 7.90
C LEU A 231 -16.94 -6.73 8.70
N LEU A 232 -17.62 -5.90 9.51
CA LEU A 232 -18.81 -6.33 10.23
C LEU A 232 -19.90 -6.85 9.29
N ASP A 233 -20.15 -6.14 8.21
CA ASP A 233 -21.12 -6.51 7.18
C ASP A 233 -20.79 -7.87 6.53
N GLN A 234 -19.52 -8.10 6.23
CA GLN A 234 -19.02 -9.36 5.71
C GLN A 234 -19.22 -10.52 6.71
N VAL A 235 -18.92 -10.27 7.99
CA VAL A 235 -19.07 -11.27 9.05
C VAL A 235 -20.54 -11.62 9.30
N ILE A 236 -21.44 -10.63 9.32
CA ILE A 236 -22.89 -10.85 9.45
C ILE A 236 -23.43 -11.68 8.29
N ALA A 237 -22.97 -11.40 7.07
CA ALA A 237 -23.40 -12.15 5.90
C ALA A 237 -23.04 -13.65 5.98
N TRP A 238 -21.98 -13.99 6.72
CA TRP A 238 -21.54 -15.38 6.92
C TRP A 238 -22.14 -16.01 8.20
N GLY A 239 -22.09 -15.33 9.34
CA GLY A 239 -22.38 -15.90 10.67
C GLY A 239 -23.85 -15.81 11.11
N GLY A 240 -24.68 -15.04 10.40
CA GLY A 240 -26.11 -14.90 10.73
C GLY A 240 -26.38 -14.14 12.03
N ALA A 241 -27.17 -14.72 12.93
CA ALA A 241 -27.71 -14.03 14.13
C ALA A 241 -26.78 -14.02 15.34
N LYS A 242 -25.69 -14.79 15.34
CA LYS A 242 -24.74 -14.88 16.45
C LYS A 242 -23.32 -14.87 15.93
N LEU A 243 -22.50 -13.96 16.45
CA LEU A 243 -21.10 -13.77 16.05
C LEU A 243 -20.18 -14.16 17.20
N THR A 244 -19.32 -15.16 16.99
CA THR A 244 -18.28 -15.56 17.95
C THR A 244 -16.90 -15.13 17.45
N GLY A 245 -15.95 -14.92 18.38
CA GLY A 245 -14.58 -14.52 18.02
C GLY A 245 -13.89 -15.52 17.08
N GLU A 246 -14.17 -16.81 17.23
CA GLU A 246 -13.61 -17.87 16.36
C GLU A 246 -14.18 -17.79 14.94
N ASP A 247 -15.49 -17.56 14.82
CA ASP A 247 -16.13 -17.45 13.52
C ASP A 247 -15.65 -16.21 12.77
N VAL A 248 -15.56 -15.08 13.48
CA VAL A 248 -15.02 -13.84 12.92
C VAL A 248 -13.57 -14.01 12.45
N ALA A 249 -12.72 -14.61 13.27
CA ALA A 249 -11.33 -14.88 12.91
C ALA A 249 -11.22 -15.76 11.65
N ARG A 250 -12.08 -16.78 11.54
CA ARG A 250 -12.13 -17.66 10.37
C ARG A 250 -12.59 -16.93 9.11
N VAL A 251 -13.63 -16.11 9.20
CA VAL A 251 -14.17 -15.35 8.06
C VAL A 251 -13.19 -14.30 7.54
N LEU A 252 -12.50 -13.63 8.45
CA LEU A 252 -11.53 -12.59 8.11
C LEU A 252 -10.15 -13.17 7.77
N GLY A 253 -9.94 -14.49 7.94
CA GLY A 253 -8.64 -15.13 7.70
C GLY A 253 -7.56 -14.69 8.70
N VAL A 254 -7.96 -14.24 9.90
CA VAL A 254 -7.08 -13.77 10.96
C VAL A 254 -6.73 -14.93 11.87
N ALA A 255 -5.45 -15.20 12.07
CA ALA A 255 -5.00 -16.24 12.99
C ALA A 255 -5.43 -15.91 14.43
N SER A 256 -5.89 -16.92 15.17
CA SER A 256 -6.22 -16.72 16.57
C SER A 256 -4.96 -16.29 17.33
N ARG A 257 -5.13 -15.39 18.29
CA ARG A 257 -3.99 -14.85 19.06
C ARG A 257 -3.19 -15.95 19.75
N LYS A 258 -3.85 -17.01 20.20
CA LYS A 258 -3.19 -18.17 20.80
C LYS A 258 -2.19 -18.83 19.84
N VAL A 259 -2.56 -18.97 18.58
CA VAL A 259 -1.68 -19.56 17.56
C VAL A 259 -0.48 -18.65 17.26
N LEU A 260 -0.69 -17.34 17.18
CA LEU A 260 0.40 -16.36 17.03
C LEU A 260 1.35 -16.40 18.23
N HIS A 261 0.80 -16.52 19.44
CA HIS A 261 1.56 -16.66 20.68
C HIS A 261 2.38 -17.95 20.69
N ASP A 262 1.84 -19.07 20.19
CA ASP A 262 2.56 -20.34 20.06
C ASP A 262 3.76 -20.22 19.11
N ILE A 263 3.59 -19.53 17.96
CA ILE A 263 4.70 -19.25 17.04
C ILE A 263 5.76 -18.37 17.73
N ALA A 264 5.34 -17.28 18.36
CA ALA A 264 6.26 -16.37 19.05
C ALA A 264 7.04 -17.07 20.17
N ASN A 265 6.37 -17.91 20.95
CA ASN A 265 7.00 -18.72 22.02
C ASN A 265 8.02 -19.73 21.45
N ALA A 266 7.67 -20.41 20.34
CA ALA A 266 8.61 -21.28 19.65
C ALA A 266 9.84 -20.52 19.13
N LEU A 267 9.68 -19.29 18.60
CA LEU A 267 10.78 -18.43 18.19
C LEU A 267 11.67 -18.01 19.37
N VAL A 268 11.07 -17.61 20.48
CA VAL A 268 11.79 -17.22 21.71
C VAL A 268 12.63 -18.39 22.23
N ARG A 269 12.09 -19.60 22.21
CA ARG A 269 12.77 -20.83 22.66
C ARG A 269 13.73 -21.43 21.64
N GLY A 270 13.74 -20.94 20.40
CA GLY A 270 14.57 -21.49 19.33
C GLY A 270 14.06 -22.80 18.72
N GLU A 271 12.79 -23.13 18.92
CA GLU A 271 12.13 -24.37 18.48
C GLU A 271 11.60 -24.22 17.03
N ALA A 272 12.50 -24.23 16.05
CA ALA A 272 12.15 -24.02 14.65
C ALA A 272 11.10 -25.03 14.14
N GLY A 273 11.21 -26.31 14.52
CA GLY A 273 10.26 -27.35 14.10
C GLY A 273 8.83 -27.03 14.52
N ARG A 274 8.62 -26.67 15.79
CA ARG A 274 7.30 -26.30 16.30
C ARG A 274 6.71 -25.07 15.60
N ALA A 275 7.52 -24.06 15.31
CA ALA A 275 7.06 -22.89 14.56
C ALA A 275 6.58 -23.27 13.14
N LEU A 276 7.29 -24.20 12.47
CA LEU A 276 6.91 -24.70 11.16
C LEU A 276 5.62 -25.53 11.19
N ASP A 277 5.46 -26.40 12.22
CA ASP A 277 4.25 -27.22 12.37
C ASP A 277 3.01 -26.32 12.50
N VAL A 278 3.08 -25.26 13.32
CA VAL A 278 1.97 -24.31 13.48
C VAL A 278 1.66 -23.56 12.20
N VAL A 279 2.68 -23.12 11.44
CA VAL A 279 2.47 -22.48 10.12
C VAL A 279 1.85 -23.44 9.12
N ALA A 280 2.24 -24.71 9.14
CA ALA A 280 1.64 -25.73 8.27
C ALA A 280 0.16 -25.95 8.60
N GLU A 281 -0.22 -25.98 9.88
CA GLU A 281 -1.61 -26.03 10.32
C GLU A 281 -2.42 -24.85 9.82
N LEU A 282 -1.92 -23.62 10.00
CA LEU A 282 -2.58 -22.40 9.51
C LEU A 282 -2.78 -22.43 8.00
N ALA A 283 -1.76 -22.81 7.24
CA ALA A 283 -1.86 -22.93 5.79
C ALA A 283 -2.88 -23.98 5.34
N ASN A 284 -2.96 -25.11 6.04
CA ASN A 284 -3.96 -26.15 5.77
C ASN A 284 -5.40 -25.72 6.10
N GLN A 285 -5.57 -24.80 7.04
CA GLN A 285 -6.84 -24.19 7.40
C GLN A 285 -7.22 -23.03 6.46
N GLY A 286 -6.35 -22.65 5.50
CA GLY A 286 -6.62 -21.63 4.49
C GLY A 286 -6.34 -20.18 4.94
N TYR A 287 -5.61 -19.98 6.04
CA TYR A 287 -5.22 -18.63 6.47
C TYR A 287 -4.23 -17.98 5.50
N ASP A 288 -4.38 -16.67 5.31
CA ASP A 288 -3.42 -15.90 4.50
C ASP A 288 -2.08 -15.74 5.25
N THR A 289 -1.04 -16.32 4.70
CA THR A 289 0.30 -16.32 5.30
C THR A 289 0.89 -14.92 5.44
N ALA A 290 0.59 -14.00 4.50
CA ALA A 290 1.05 -12.62 4.59
C ALA A 290 0.36 -11.86 5.74
N HIS A 291 -0.91 -12.18 5.99
CA HIS A 291 -1.68 -11.64 7.12
C HIS A 291 -1.12 -12.16 8.44
N VAL A 292 -0.90 -13.47 8.55
CA VAL A 292 -0.26 -14.10 9.72
C VAL A 292 1.10 -13.49 10.02
N ALA A 293 1.91 -13.22 8.99
CA ALA A 293 3.21 -12.56 9.16
C ALA A 293 3.08 -11.12 9.72
N ARG A 294 2.08 -10.37 9.27
CA ARG A 294 1.80 -9.01 9.77
C ARG A 294 1.42 -9.02 11.25
N ASP A 295 0.52 -9.93 11.63
CA ASP A 295 0.04 -10.06 12.99
C ASP A 295 1.16 -10.53 13.93
N LEU A 296 2.01 -11.44 13.46
CA LEU A 296 3.18 -11.89 14.21
C LEU A 296 4.20 -10.77 14.41
N LEU A 297 4.41 -9.91 13.41
CA LEU A 297 5.27 -8.73 13.55
C LEU A 297 4.74 -7.76 14.61
N ALA A 298 3.42 -7.53 14.63
CA ALA A 298 2.77 -6.71 15.63
C ALA A 298 2.90 -7.33 17.04
N LEU A 299 2.69 -8.63 17.19
CA LEU A 299 2.87 -9.33 18.46
C LEU A 299 4.33 -9.25 18.96
N LEU A 300 5.32 -9.45 18.10
CA LEU A 300 6.73 -9.32 18.46
C LEU A 300 7.08 -7.89 18.92
N ARG A 301 6.50 -6.86 18.30
CA ARG A 301 6.63 -5.47 18.76
C ARG A 301 6.04 -5.31 20.15
N ASP A 302 4.84 -5.84 20.40
CA ASP A 302 4.17 -5.76 21.70
C ASP A 302 4.98 -6.45 22.81
N VAL A 303 5.59 -7.58 22.52
CA VAL A 303 6.48 -8.30 23.44
C VAL A 303 7.73 -7.46 23.78
N VAL A 304 8.33 -6.76 22.79
CA VAL A 304 9.45 -5.85 23.04
C VAL A 304 9.01 -4.68 23.93
N VAL A 305 7.87 -4.07 23.66
CA VAL A 305 7.30 -2.98 24.46
C VAL A 305 7.04 -3.44 25.89
N ALA A 306 6.42 -4.61 26.08
CA ALA A 306 6.15 -5.20 27.39
C ALA A 306 7.44 -5.46 28.20
N LYS A 307 8.56 -5.79 27.51
CA LYS A 307 9.85 -6.02 28.17
C LYS A 307 10.54 -4.74 28.62
N VAL A 308 10.44 -3.67 27.84
CA VAL A 308 11.20 -2.42 28.02
C VAL A 308 10.46 -1.41 28.89
N CYS A 309 9.11 -1.36 28.77
CA CYS A 309 8.30 -0.36 29.46
C CYS A 309 7.89 -0.79 30.87
N LYS A 310 7.83 0.16 31.81
CA LYS A 310 7.39 -0.08 33.19
C LYS A 310 5.88 -0.32 33.31
N GLU A 311 5.11 0.39 32.48
CA GLU A 311 3.64 0.31 32.44
C GLU A 311 3.19 -0.02 31.00
N PRO A 312 3.36 -1.26 30.55
CA PRO A 312 3.07 -1.64 29.17
C PRO A 312 1.58 -1.51 28.82
N ALA A 313 0.68 -1.69 29.77
CA ALA A 313 -0.77 -1.61 29.55
C ALA A 313 -1.23 -0.26 28.96
N THR A 314 -0.51 0.84 29.22
CA THR A 314 -0.84 2.16 28.68
C THR A 314 -0.41 2.36 27.23
N LEU A 315 0.52 1.54 26.74
CA LEU A 315 1.11 1.63 25.40
C LEU A 315 0.65 0.51 24.47
N LEU A 316 0.05 -0.55 25.03
CA LEU A 316 -0.50 -1.67 24.29
C LEU A 316 -2.01 -1.49 24.19
N ASP A 317 -2.51 -1.44 22.96
CA ASP A 317 -3.96 -1.40 22.67
C ASP A 317 -4.53 -2.83 22.69
N LEU A 318 -4.46 -3.47 23.87
CA LEU A 318 -4.80 -4.87 24.12
C LEU A 318 -5.77 -5.00 25.31
N ALA A 319 -6.51 -6.11 25.34
CA ALA A 319 -7.30 -6.47 26.51
C ALA A 319 -6.38 -6.91 27.69
N ASP A 320 -6.84 -6.79 28.91
CA ASP A 320 -6.05 -7.09 30.14
C ASP A 320 -5.49 -8.52 30.17
N GLU A 321 -6.21 -9.50 29.62
CA GLU A 321 -5.74 -10.87 29.48
C GLU A 321 -4.58 -10.98 28.47
N GLU A 322 -4.74 -10.34 27.33
CA GLU A 322 -3.73 -10.31 26.28
C GLU A 322 -2.43 -9.61 26.73
N VAL A 323 -2.55 -8.54 27.54
CA VAL A 323 -1.39 -7.87 28.15
C VAL A 323 -0.63 -8.83 29.05
N ARG A 324 -1.34 -9.65 29.83
CA ARG A 324 -0.69 -10.65 30.71
C ARG A 324 0.07 -11.71 29.92
N ASP A 325 -0.51 -12.23 28.86
CA ASP A 325 0.12 -13.23 27.99
C ASP A 325 1.40 -12.68 27.34
N VAL A 326 1.35 -11.42 26.88
CA VAL A 326 2.50 -10.74 26.27
C VAL A 326 3.61 -10.49 27.31
N ILE A 327 3.26 -10.11 28.55
CA ILE A 327 4.23 -9.93 29.65
C ILE A 327 4.88 -11.27 30.01
N GLU A 328 4.11 -12.36 30.06
CA GLU A 328 4.65 -13.70 30.32
C GLU A 328 5.67 -14.10 29.25
N LEU A 329 5.32 -13.94 27.98
CA LEU A 329 6.22 -14.21 26.86
C LEU A 329 7.48 -13.33 26.90
N ALA A 330 7.34 -12.04 27.23
CA ALA A 330 8.45 -11.11 27.40
C ALA A 330 9.39 -11.49 28.56
N SER A 331 8.88 -12.16 29.60
CA SER A 331 9.69 -12.62 30.73
C SER A 331 10.63 -13.78 30.39
N ALA A 332 10.30 -14.55 29.34
CA ALA A 332 11.00 -15.77 28.94
C ALA A 332 12.43 -15.53 28.41
N THR A 333 12.77 -14.31 27.98
CA THR A 333 14.10 -13.99 27.44
C THR A 333 14.52 -12.54 27.76
N ASN A 334 15.75 -12.16 27.38
CA ASN A 334 16.26 -10.80 27.58
C ASN A 334 15.79 -9.82 26.52
N ALA A 335 15.90 -8.51 26.81
CA ALA A 335 15.42 -7.45 25.90
C ALA A 335 16.17 -7.42 24.57
N ASP A 336 17.49 -7.62 24.58
CA ASP A 336 18.33 -7.56 23.38
C ASP A 336 17.96 -8.68 22.39
N ASP A 337 17.62 -9.86 22.89
CA ASP A 337 17.21 -10.98 22.06
C ASP A 337 15.83 -10.78 21.44
N LEU A 338 14.88 -10.16 22.18
CA LEU A 338 13.58 -9.76 21.65
C LEU A 338 13.70 -8.68 20.58
N ILE A 339 14.57 -7.69 20.80
CA ILE A 339 14.84 -6.64 19.81
C ILE A 339 15.41 -7.24 18.52
N ARG A 340 16.36 -8.18 18.65
CA ARG A 340 16.92 -8.92 17.48
C ARG A 340 15.87 -9.73 16.75
N LEU A 341 14.97 -10.39 17.47
CA LEU A 341 13.84 -11.13 16.88
C LEU A 341 12.96 -10.20 16.07
N HIS A 342 12.52 -9.11 16.68
CA HIS A 342 11.66 -8.12 15.99
C HIS A 342 12.37 -7.51 14.78
N GLN A 343 13.63 -7.08 14.92
CA GLN A 343 14.39 -6.50 13.79
C GLN A 343 14.59 -7.49 12.65
N GLY A 344 14.98 -8.74 13.00
CA GLY A 344 15.18 -9.77 11.99
C GLY A 344 13.88 -10.16 11.28
N PHE A 345 12.76 -10.18 12.00
CA PHE A 345 11.44 -10.41 11.41
C PHE A 345 11.01 -9.24 10.52
N SER A 346 11.15 -8.00 11.00
CA SER A 346 10.83 -6.77 10.25
C SER A 346 11.61 -6.66 8.94
N GLN A 347 12.90 -7.03 8.93
CA GLN A 347 13.73 -7.04 7.72
C GLN A 347 13.28 -8.09 6.70
N GLY A 348 12.77 -9.23 7.15
CA GLY A 348 12.29 -10.29 6.27
C GLY A 348 10.81 -10.17 5.89
N PHE A 349 10.06 -9.29 6.53
CA PHE A 349 8.63 -9.14 6.33
C PHE A 349 8.26 -8.74 4.90
N ASP A 350 8.97 -7.77 4.32
CA ASP A 350 8.76 -7.33 2.94
C ASP A 350 9.00 -8.47 1.94
N ASP A 351 9.98 -9.34 2.21
CA ASP A 351 10.25 -10.51 1.37
C ASP A 351 9.07 -11.50 1.42
N VAL A 352 8.45 -11.69 2.59
CA VAL A 352 7.26 -12.56 2.73
C VAL A 352 6.08 -12.00 1.96
N VAL A 353 5.77 -10.71 2.13
CA VAL A 353 4.58 -10.06 1.52
C VAL A 353 4.70 -9.96 0.00
N ARG A 354 5.91 -9.69 -0.53
CA ARG A 354 6.14 -9.53 -1.98
C ARG A 354 6.48 -10.84 -2.68
N SER A 355 6.67 -11.92 -1.95
CA SER A 355 7.00 -13.22 -2.53
C SER A 355 5.83 -13.81 -3.31
N GLY A 356 6.09 -14.41 -4.45
CA GLY A 356 5.13 -15.28 -5.14
C GLY A 356 4.82 -16.57 -4.36
N GLN A 357 5.58 -16.88 -3.29
CA GLN A 357 5.39 -18.01 -2.38
C GLN A 357 5.50 -17.56 -0.92
N PRO A 358 4.49 -16.84 -0.38
CA PRO A 358 4.56 -16.24 0.97
C PRO A 358 4.82 -17.27 2.06
N ARG A 359 4.23 -18.48 1.95
CA ARG A 359 4.41 -19.57 2.91
C ARG A 359 5.87 -19.99 3.03
N ALA A 360 6.52 -20.30 1.92
CA ALA A 360 7.93 -20.74 1.93
C ALA A 360 8.86 -19.62 2.45
N ALA A 361 8.58 -18.37 2.09
CA ALA A 361 9.32 -17.22 2.59
C ALA A 361 9.18 -17.06 4.11
N LEU A 362 7.96 -17.18 4.66
CA LEU A 362 7.72 -17.13 6.10
C LEU A 362 8.40 -18.30 6.83
N GLU A 363 8.24 -19.53 6.34
CA GLU A 363 8.88 -20.71 6.93
C GLU A 363 10.41 -20.53 7.03
N MET A 364 11.06 -20.05 5.97
CA MET A 364 12.50 -19.79 5.98
C MET A 364 12.91 -18.65 6.90
N LEU A 365 12.09 -17.61 6.99
CA LEU A 365 12.28 -16.51 7.94
C LEU A 365 12.24 -17.01 9.39
N LEU A 366 11.23 -17.82 9.72
CA LEU A 366 11.08 -18.40 11.07
C LEU A 366 12.25 -19.33 11.44
N VAL A 367 12.70 -20.19 10.51
CA VAL A 367 13.88 -21.05 10.72
C VAL A 367 15.11 -20.21 10.98
N ARG A 368 15.35 -19.16 10.21
CA ARG A 368 16.49 -18.24 10.39
C ARG A 368 16.46 -17.59 11.76
N LEU A 369 15.30 -17.14 12.21
CA LEU A 369 15.13 -16.45 13.49
C LEU A 369 15.21 -17.41 14.70
N ALA A 370 14.64 -18.61 14.58
CA ALA A 370 14.74 -19.62 15.63
C ALA A 370 16.19 -20.13 15.84
N ARG A 371 16.98 -20.22 14.76
CA ARG A 371 18.39 -20.67 14.80
C ARG A 371 19.39 -19.55 15.04
N ARG A 372 18.94 -18.37 15.48
CA ARG A 372 19.86 -17.26 15.77
C ARG A 372 20.88 -17.64 16.85
N PRO A 373 22.17 -17.27 16.70
CA PRO A 373 23.16 -17.54 17.73
C PRO A 373 22.84 -16.73 19.00
N PRO A 374 23.06 -17.30 20.21
CA PRO A 374 22.86 -16.57 21.45
C PRO A 374 23.81 -15.37 21.54
N LEU A 375 23.32 -14.26 22.12
CA LEU A 375 24.17 -13.12 22.44
C LEU A 375 25.11 -13.49 23.57
N LEU A 376 26.40 -13.51 23.29
CA LEU A 376 27.42 -13.61 24.32
C LEU A 376 27.89 -12.19 24.66
N PRO A 377 27.88 -11.80 25.95
CA PRO A 377 28.45 -10.52 26.36
C PRO A 377 29.90 -10.41 25.90
N VAL A 378 30.30 -9.23 25.43
CA VAL A 378 31.67 -9.00 24.92
C VAL A 378 32.72 -9.39 25.99
N ASP A 379 32.44 -9.13 27.26
CA ASP A 379 33.31 -9.52 28.39
C ASP A 379 33.49 -11.03 28.48
N GLU A 380 32.50 -11.81 28.13
CA GLU A 380 32.60 -13.27 28.09
C GLU A 380 33.45 -13.74 26.91
N LEU A 381 33.31 -13.11 25.75
CA LEU A 381 34.18 -13.38 24.59
C LEU A 381 35.62 -13.00 24.87
N VAL A 382 35.85 -11.84 25.49
CA VAL A 382 37.20 -11.42 25.90
C VAL A 382 37.81 -12.40 26.93
N ARG A 383 37.02 -12.84 27.92
CA ARG A 383 37.47 -13.86 28.87
C ARG A 383 37.82 -15.20 28.22
N ARG A 384 37.01 -15.65 27.24
CA ARG A 384 37.29 -16.89 26.50
C ARG A 384 38.52 -16.75 25.62
N LEU A 385 38.70 -15.59 24.97
CA LEU A 385 39.90 -15.29 24.19
C LEU A 385 41.16 -15.28 25.08
N ALA A 386 41.14 -14.59 26.22
CA ALA A 386 42.23 -14.58 27.15
C ALA A 386 42.57 -15.98 27.72
N ALA A 387 41.56 -16.80 27.98
CA ALA A 387 41.75 -18.20 28.39
C ALA A 387 42.36 -19.06 27.26
N LEU A 388 42.00 -18.82 26.00
CA LEU A 388 42.61 -19.48 24.85
C LEU A 388 44.07 -19.03 24.64
N GLU A 389 44.35 -17.73 24.75
CA GLU A 389 45.72 -17.19 24.69
C GLU A 389 46.62 -17.79 25.76
N GLN A 390 46.12 -17.88 27.02
CA GLN A 390 46.86 -18.54 28.10
C GLN A 390 47.15 -20.02 27.83
N ARG A 391 46.19 -20.74 27.18
CA ARG A 391 46.39 -22.15 26.79
C ARG A 391 47.37 -22.31 25.62
N LEU A 392 47.43 -21.38 24.71
CA LEU A 392 48.33 -21.39 23.55
C LEU A 392 49.71 -20.80 23.90
N GLY A 393 49.76 -19.83 24.83
CA GLY A 393 50.96 -19.15 25.27
C GLY A 393 51.72 -19.87 26.41
N ALA A 394 51.20 -20.97 26.98
CA ALA A 394 51.94 -21.76 27.95
C ALA A 394 53.16 -22.41 27.25
N PRO A 395 54.41 -22.03 27.63
CA PRO A 395 55.61 -22.62 27.03
C PRO A 395 55.61 -24.11 27.30
N ARG A 396 55.62 -24.91 26.26
CA ARG A 396 55.98 -26.34 26.38
C ARG A 396 57.40 -26.40 26.86
N GLY A 397 57.56 -26.55 28.19
CA GLY A 397 58.85 -26.80 28.79
C GLY A 397 59.48 -28.05 28.20
N PRO A 398 60.80 -28.00 27.89
CA PRO A 398 61.50 -29.16 27.38
C PRO A 398 61.79 -30.10 28.58
N GLY A 399 61.24 -31.29 28.54
CA GLY A 399 61.80 -32.37 29.34
C GLY A 399 60.94 -32.90 30.47
N ALA A 400 60.30 -34.00 30.19
CA ALA A 400 60.23 -35.20 31.01
C ALA A 400 59.60 -36.31 30.19
N GLY A 401 60.46 -37.09 29.60
CA GLY A 401 60.08 -38.43 29.14
C GLY A 401 59.75 -39.28 30.36
N GLN A 402 58.47 -39.38 30.64
CA GLN A 402 57.98 -40.44 31.50
C GLN A 402 57.06 -41.31 30.65
N GLY A 403 57.48 -42.57 30.60
CA GLY A 403 56.91 -43.64 29.83
C GLY A 403 55.42 -43.78 30.05
N LEU A 404 54.72 -43.97 28.98
CA LEU A 404 53.36 -44.49 28.97
C LEU A 404 53.36 -45.84 29.68
N PRO A 405 52.53 -46.07 30.71
CA PRO A 405 52.32 -47.40 31.22
C PRO A 405 51.67 -48.24 30.10
N SER A 406 52.39 -49.30 29.76
CA SER A 406 51.94 -50.38 28.88
C SER A 406 50.63 -50.94 29.41
N ALA A 407 49.54 -50.64 28.77
CA ALA A 407 48.26 -51.30 29.00
C ALA A 407 48.37 -52.70 28.39
N GLN A 408 48.34 -53.70 29.27
CA GLN A 408 48.13 -55.09 28.87
C GLN A 408 46.83 -55.26 28.11
N PRO A 409 46.81 -56.02 26.99
CA PRO A 409 45.56 -56.31 26.27
C PRO A 409 44.67 -57.28 27.11
N PRO A 410 43.37 -57.05 27.24
CA PRO A 410 42.47 -58.01 27.82
C PRO A 410 42.34 -59.20 26.82
N ALA A 411 42.43 -60.39 27.41
CA ALA A 411 42.32 -61.69 26.75
C ALA A 411 41.01 -61.88 25.99
N GLY A 412 41.19 -62.39 24.80
CA GLY A 412 40.32 -63.35 24.11
C GLY A 412 38.82 -63.06 23.98
N ARG A 413 38.45 -62.45 22.90
CA ARG A 413 37.15 -62.67 22.30
C ARG A 413 37.33 -63.15 20.89
N ALA A 414 36.81 -64.36 20.58
CA ALA A 414 36.87 -65.02 19.31
C ALA A 414 36.36 -64.18 18.14
N PRO A 415 36.86 -64.31 16.93
CA PRO A 415 36.45 -63.53 15.78
C PRO A 415 35.03 -63.96 15.33
N GLN A 416 34.17 -62.98 15.23
CA GLN A 416 32.86 -63.15 14.54
C GLN A 416 33.09 -63.11 13.02
N PRO A 417 32.38 -63.95 12.27
CA PRO A 417 32.48 -63.97 10.83
C PRO A 417 31.93 -62.68 10.18
N PRO A 418 32.40 -62.29 8.99
CA PRO A 418 31.99 -61.05 8.31
C PRO A 418 30.52 -61.12 7.91
N PRO A 419 29.79 -60.00 7.93
CA PRO A 419 28.42 -59.96 7.48
C PRO A 419 28.29 -60.27 5.99
N GLN A 420 27.38 -61.17 5.66
CA GLN A 420 27.05 -61.56 4.30
C GLN A 420 26.57 -60.33 3.50
N SER A 421 27.07 -60.25 2.28
CA SER A 421 26.71 -59.27 1.25
C SER A 421 25.21 -59.19 1.01
N ALA A 422 24.70 -57.95 0.99
CA ALA A 422 23.34 -57.62 0.57
C ALA A 422 23.12 -57.99 -0.92
N PRO A 423 21.88 -58.37 -1.28
CA PRO A 423 21.55 -58.70 -2.66
C PRO A 423 21.55 -57.44 -3.55
N PRO A 424 21.85 -57.59 -4.87
CA PRO A 424 21.97 -56.48 -5.79
C PRO A 424 20.62 -55.83 -6.08
N MET A 425 20.58 -54.49 -6.09
CA MET A 425 19.44 -53.68 -6.54
C MET A 425 19.17 -53.93 -8.05
N PRO A 426 17.90 -54.00 -8.47
CA PRO A 426 17.55 -54.12 -9.88
C PRO A 426 17.73 -52.83 -10.63
N ASP A 427 18.33 -52.98 -11.82
CA ASP A 427 18.64 -51.98 -12.81
C ASP A 427 17.38 -51.29 -13.37
N LEU A 428 17.23 -49.98 -13.14
CA LEU A 428 16.15 -49.16 -13.69
C LEU A 428 16.56 -48.59 -15.04
N ARG A 429 16.34 -49.34 -16.12
CA ARG A 429 16.27 -48.80 -17.47
C ARG A 429 14.83 -48.51 -17.86
N PRO A 430 14.51 -47.37 -18.51
CA PRO A 430 13.16 -47.06 -18.89
C PRO A 430 12.67 -47.89 -20.07
N ARG A 431 11.57 -48.59 -19.90
CA ARG A 431 10.84 -49.26 -21.00
C ARG A 431 9.78 -48.31 -21.53
N THR A 432 9.86 -48.05 -22.81
CA THR A 432 8.87 -47.41 -23.66
C THR A 432 7.51 -48.10 -23.58
N ALA A 433 6.47 -47.30 -23.38
CA ALA A 433 5.08 -47.76 -23.33
C ALA A 433 4.48 -47.78 -24.74
N ASP A 434 3.75 -48.85 -25.03
CA ASP A 434 2.86 -48.98 -26.17
C ASP A 434 1.39 -49.01 -25.65
N PRO A 435 0.46 -48.31 -26.27
CA PRO A 435 -0.90 -48.15 -25.73
C PRO A 435 -1.89 -49.16 -26.30
N ARG A 436 -2.55 -49.91 -25.43
CA ARG A 436 -3.83 -50.58 -25.79
C ARG A 436 -4.83 -50.47 -24.65
N PRO A 437 -6.12 -50.28 -24.94
CA PRO A 437 -7.14 -49.96 -23.95
C PRO A 437 -7.61 -51.22 -23.22
N ARG A 438 -7.79 -51.12 -21.92
CA ARG A 438 -8.39 -52.15 -21.07
C ARG A 438 -9.80 -51.70 -20.66
N GLU A 439 -10.74 -52.56 -20.99
CA GLU A 439 -12.18 -52.51 -20.68
C GLU A 439 -12.45 -52.33 -19.18
N VAL A 440 -13.42 -51.49 -18.89
CA VAL A 440 -13.98 -51.27 -17.55
C VAL A 440 -15.05 -52.31 -17.32
N ARG A 441 -14.81 -53.22 -16.40
CA ARG A 441 -15.84 -54.11 -15.84
C ARG A 441 -16.62 -53.35 -14.77
N THR A 442 -17.89 -53.16 -15.03
CA THR A 442 -18.92 -52.75 -14.07
C THR A 442 -19.12 -53.83 -13.03
N VAL A 443 -19.01 -53.46 -11.77
CA VAL A 443 -19.48 -54.28 -10.64
C VAL A 443 -20.80 -53.70 -10.18
N GLU A 444 -21.84 -54.53 -10.36
CA GLU A 444 -23.21 -54.39 -9.90
C GLU A 444 -23.24 -54.67 -8.39
N SER A 445 -23.73 -53.76 -7.56
CA SER A 445 -24.07 -54.05 -6.17
C SER A 445 -25.46 -53.55 -5.80
N ALA A 446 -26.29 -54.48 -5.59
CA ALA A 446 -27.49 -54.67 -4.75
C ALA A 446 -28.23 -53.40 -4.23
N ARG A 447 -29.49 -53.38 -4.61
CA ARG A 447 -30.60 -52.64 -3.98
C ARG A 447 -30.94 -53.24 -2.62
N PRO A 448 -31.38 -52.47 -1.67
CA PRO A 448 -32.42 -52.89 -0.72
C PRO A 448 -33.75 -52.18 -0.98
N GLU A 449 -34.78 -52.94 -0.62
CA GLU A 449 -36.21 -52.76 -0.86
C GLU A 449 -36.82 -51.53 -0.17
N ALA A 450 -37.90 -51.05 -0.77
CA ALA A 450 -38.78 -49.99 -0.27
C ALA A 450 -39.78 -50.52 0.78
N PRO A 451 -40.33 -49.65 1.63
CA PRO A 451 -41.72 -49.78 2.05
C PRO A 451 -42.59 -48.60 1.64
N ALA A 452 -43.84 -48.95 1.52
CA ALA A 452 -44.97 -48.35 0.85
C ALA A 452 -45.49 -46.99 1.36
N GLU A 453 -46.09 -46.29 0.39
CA GLU A 453 -47.33 -45.51 0.39
C GLU A 453 -47.57 -44.38 1.42
N GLY A 454 -47.76 -43.19 0.88
CA GLY A 454 -48.50 -42.15 1.57
C GLY A 454 -48.42 -40.72 1.02
N ARG A 455 -49.40 -40.37 0.21
CA ARG A 455 -49.88 -39.01 -0.13
C ARG A 455 -49.11 -38.20 -1.19
N LYS A 456 -49.80 -38.06 -2.32
CA LYS A 456 -49.53 -37.13 -3.42
C LYS A 456 -49.82 -35.70 -2.97
N GLU A 457 -48.79 -34.83 -3.05
CA GLU A 457 -48.96 -33.38 -3.16
C GLU A 457 -48.84 -32.98 -4.64
N PRO A 458 -49.62 -31.97 -5.08
CA PRO A 458 -49.57 -31.49 -6.46
C PRO A 458 -48.30 -30.69 -6.75
N PRO A 459 -47.85 -30.66 -8.01
CA PRO A 459 -46.63 -29.98 -8.39
C PRO A 459 -46.77 -28.47 -8.27
N PRO A 460 -45.69 -27.72 -7.90
CA PRO A 460 -45.73 -26.28 -7.82
C PRO A 460 -45.91 -25.66 -9.23
N ARG A 461 -46.85 -24.73 -9.32
CA ARG A 461 -47.08 -23.92 -10.52
C ARG A 461 -45.78 -23.22 -10.95
N ARG A 462 -45.41 -23.44 -12.20
CA ARG A 462 -44.38 -22.65 -12.90
C ARG A 462 -44.87 -21.22 -12.97
N VAL A 463 -44.16 -20.30 -12.25
CA VAL A 463 -44.32 -18.87 -12.40
C VAL A 463 -43.53 -18.49 -13.65
N GLU A 464 -44.21 -18.01 -14.68
CA GLU A 464 -43.57 -17.37 -15.81
C GLU A 464 -42.85 -16.10 -15.35
N PRO A 465 -41.60 -15.84 -15.83
CA PRO A 465 -40.91 -14.60 -15.49
C PRO A 465 -41.64 -13.40 -16.12
N GLU A 466 -42.02 -12.43 -15.30
CA GLU A 466 -42.52 -11.14 -15.75
C GLU A 466 -41.56 -10.52 -16.78
N ARG A 467 -42.09 -10.09 -17.93
CA ARG A 467 -41.36 -9.37 -18.97
C ARG A 467 -40.81 -8.08 -18.37
N ARG A 468 -39.48 -7.94 -18.40
CA ARG A 468 -38.82 -6.64 -18.20
C ARG A 468 -39.34 -5.63 -19.23
N PRO A 469 -39.51 -4.36 -18.85
CA PRO A 469 -39.81 -3.32 -19.82
C PRO A 469 -38.65 -3.20 -20.81
N GLU A 470 -38.97 -3.14 -22.10
CA GLU A 470 -38.03 -2.88 -23.19
C GLU A 470 -37.39 -1.51 -22.95
N ILE A 471 -36.08 -1.47 -22.82
CA ILE A 471 -35.29 -0.24 -22.78
C ILE A 471 -34.99 0.12 -24.23
N ASP A 472 -35.29 1.36 -24.57
CA ASP A 472 -35.06 1.97 -25.88
C ASP A 472 -33.60 1.76 -26.32
N PRO A 473 -33.33 1.18 -27.51
CA PRO A 473 -31.97 0.83 -27.93
C PRO A 473 -31.02 2.01 -28.12
N ASP A 474 -31.54 3.25 -28.17
CA ASP A 474 -30.74 4.47 -28.36
C ASP A 474 -30.10 5.03 -27.06
N PHE A 475 -30.33 4.41 -25.89
CA PHE A 475 -29.77 4.85 -24.61
C PHE A 475 -28.76 3.89 -23.95
N ALA A 476 -28.34 2.84 -24.63
CA ALA A 476 -27.33 1.90 -24.11
C ALA A 476 -25.92 2.37 -24.47
N ILE A 477 -25.23 3.00 -23.53
CA ILE A 477 -23.76 3.14 -23.59
C ILE A 477 -23.17 1.75 -23.34
N PRO A 478 -22.45 1.13 -24.31
CA PRO A 478 -21.86 -0.18 -24.08
C PRO A 478 -20.69 -0.06 -23.10
N TYR A 479 -20.83 -0.65 -21.91
CA TYR A 479 -19.69 -0.96 -21.05
C TYR A 479 -18.91 -2.13 -21.69
N PRO A 480 -17.62 -1.98 -22.02
CA PRO A 480 -16.83 -3.10 -22.51
C PRO A 480 -16.68 -4.13 -21.38
N GLU A 481 -16.98 -5.39 -21.69
CA GLU A 481 -16.82 -6.50 -20.78
C GLU A 481 -15.35 -6.60 -20.30
N GLN A 482 -15.14 -6.70 -19.00
CA GLN A 482 -13.82 -6.80 -18.37
C GLN A 482 -12.94 -7.92 -18.99
N ARG A 483 -13.55 -8.99 -19.51
CA ARG A 483 -12.85 -10.08 -20.21
C ARG A 483 -12.18 -9.67 -21.54
N GLU A 484 -12.68 -8.65 -22.24
CA GLU A 484 -11.99 -8.14 -23.44
C GLU A 484 -10.81 -7.21 -23.08
N LEU A 485 -10.87 -6.52 -21.93
CA LEU A 485 -9.77 -5.71 -21.43
C LEU A 485 -8.60 -6.57 -20.93
N GLU A 486 -8.87 -7.69 -20.28
CA GLU A 486 -7.83 -8.65 -19.88
C GLU A 486 -7.17 -9.33 -21.08
N LYS A 487 -7.95 -9.77 -22.09
CA LYS A 487 -7.39 -10.30 -23.35
C LYS A 487 -6.61 -9.25 -24.16
N LYS A 488 -6.99 -7.98 -24.12
CA LYS A 488 -6.23 -6.89 -24.75
C LYS A 488 -4.98 -6.50 -23.95
N ALA A 489 -4.98 -6.72 -22.63
CA ALA A 489 -3.78 -6.53 -21.80
C ALA A 489 -2.75 -7.65 -22.01
N GLU A 490 -3.19 -8.91 -22.10
CA GLU A 490 -2.30 -10.04 -22.41
C GLU A 490 -1.79 -10.04 -23.87
N ALA A 491 -2.57 -9.52 -24.80
CA ALA A 491 -2.14 -9.39 -26.20
C ALA A 491 -1.18 -8.20 -26.47
N LYS A 492 -0.91 -7.35 -25.48
CA LYS A 492 0.00 -6.19 -25.58
C LYS A 492 1.37 -6.37 -24.92
N VAL A 493 1.68 -7.55 -24.43
CA VAL A 493 3.08 -7.96 -24.17
C VAL A 493 3.64 -8.65 -25.41
N VAL A 494 3.43 -8.05 -26.58
CA VAL A 494 4.32 -8.23 -27.72
C VAL A 494 5.50 -7.30 -27.43
N SER A 495 6.65 -7.89 -27.16
CA SER A 495 7.92 -7.18 -27.10
C SER A 495 7.98 -6.19 -28.26
N ALA A 496 8.08 -4.90 -27.94
CA ALA A 496 8.35 -3.89 -28.95
C ALA A 496 9.51 -4.38 -29.82
N PRO A 497 9.45 -4.24 -31.15
CA PRO A 497 10.56 -4.66 -32.01
C PRO A 497 11.84 -4.00 -31.48
N PRO A 498 12.98 -4.70 -31.50
CA PRO A 498 14.24 -4.14 -31.01
C PRO A 498 14.46 -2.80 -31.72
N ARG A 499 14.65 -1.74 -30.94
CA ARG A 499 14.93 -0.41 -31.48
C ARG A 499 16.13 -0.53 -32.43
N PRO A 500 16.11 0.12 -33.59
CA PRO A 500 17.27 0.12 -34.49
C PRO A 500 18.49 0.67 -33.73
N PRO A 501 19.70 0.19 -34.02
CA PRO A 501 20.90 0.70 -33.36
C PRO A 501 21.01 2.21 -33.59
N GLN A 502 21.02 2.98 -32.50
CA GLN A 502 21.11 4.44 -32.57
C GLN A 502 22.57 4.84 -32.74
N THR A 503 22.81 5.76 -33.67
CA THR A 503 24.14 6.35 -33.91
C THR A 503 24.36 7.56 -32.98
N GLU A 504 25.59 7.73 -32.50
CA GLU A 504 25.96 8.92 -31.74
C GLU A 504 26.17 10.11 -32.70
N PRO A 505 25.67 11.32 -32.33
CA PRO A 505 25.98 12.53 -33.08
C PRO A 505 27.48 12.84 -33.04
N ASN A 506 27.94 13.64 -34.00
CA ASN A 506 29.35 14.08 -34.03
C ASN A 506 29.74 14.75 -32.70
N PRO A 507 30.88 14.44 -32.08
CA PRO A 507 31.31 15.02 -30.81
C PRO A 507 31.34 16.56 -30.78
N GLU A 508 31.70 17.20 -31.91
CA GLU A 508 31.71 18.66 -32.04
C GLU A 508 30.30 19.24 -32.02
N ASP A 509 29.37 18.62 -32.75
CA ASP A 509 27.95 19.02 -32.76
C ASP A 509 27.29 18.80 -31.41
N LEU A 510 27.62 17.71 -30.73
CA LEU A 510 27.13 17.40 -29.39
C LEU A 510 27.59 18.43 -28.35
N ALA A 511 28.86 18.85 -28.42
CA ALA A 511 29.42 19.87 -27.51
C ALA A 511 28.78 21.24 -27.76
N ALA A 512 28.65 21.64 -29.03
CA ALA A 512 27.98 22.90 -29.40
C ALA A 512 26.49 22.91 -28.99
N PHE A 513 25.79 21.81 -29.22
CA PHE A 513 24.39 21.67 -28.82
C PHE A 513 24.22 21.71 -27.30
N ARG A 514 25.10 21.05 -26.54
CA ARG A 514 25.10 21.12 -25.08
C ARG A 514 25.26 22.54 -24.59
N ALA A 515 26.18 23.32 -25.13
CA ALA A 515 26.37 24.71 -24.77
C ALA A 515 25.13 25.59 -25.06
N ILE A 516 24.40 25.29 -26.15
CA ILE A 516 23.12 25.94 -26.47
C ILE A 516 22.06 25.57 -25.43
N VAL A 517 21.90 24.26 -25.11
CA VAL A 517 20.92 23.76 -24.13
C VAL A 517 21.20 24.34 -22.73
N ASP A 518 22.46 24.43 -22.32
CA ASP A 518 22.82 25.02 -21.02
C ASP A 518 22.44 26.50 -20.93
N ARG A 519 22.65 27.28 -21.97
CA ARG A 519 22.22 28.70 -22.03
C ARG A 519 20.70 28.84 -22.09
N VAL A 520 20.00 27.93 -22.74
CA VAL A 520 18.52 27.86 -22.72
C VAL A 520 18.04 27.55 -21.31
N ASN A 521 18.73 26.64 -20.61
CA ASN A 521 18.39 26.24 -19.24
C ASN A 521 18.51 27.44 -18.24
N GLU A 522 19.48 28.31 -18.43
CA GLU A 522 19.61 29.53 -17.63
C GLU A 522 18.43 30.52 -17.82
N ARG A 523 17.80 30.51 -19.00
CA ARG A 523 16.70 31.40 -19.34
C ARG A 523 15.33 30.77 -19.14
N ARG A 524 15.18 29.49 -19.52
CA ARG A 524 13.91 28.72 -19.45
C ARG A 524 14.18 27.23 -19.30
N ALA A 525 14.23 26.75 -18.06
CA ALA A 525 14.57 25.36 -17.72
C ALA A 525 13.61 24.32 -18.34
N GLU A 526 12.32 24.63 -18.46
CA GLU A 526 11.35 23.76 -19.08
C GLU A 526 11.64 23.50 -20.57
N LEU A 527 12.01 24.56 -21.31
CA LEU A 527 12.36 24.46 -22.72
C LEU A 527 13.66 23.64 -22.91
N ALA A 528 14.64 23.83 -22.06
CA ALA A 528 15.89 23.05 -22.10
C ALA A 528 15.63 21.55 -21.90
N ALA A 529 14.69 21.16 -21.02
CA ALA A 529 14.28 19.79 -20.80
C ALA A 529 13.62 19.17 -22.05
N PHE A 530 12.83 19.93 -22.81
CA PHE A 530 12.24 19.47 -24.07
C PHE A 530 13.29 19.35 -25.18
N VAL A 531 14.14 20.35 -25.32
CA VAL A 531 15.17 20.42 -26.36
C VAL A 531 16.25 19.35 -26.16
N SER A 532 16.62 19.04 -24.92
CA SER A 532 17.60 17.98 -24.61
C SER A 532 17.17 16.57 -25.07
N ARG A 533 15.87 16.38 -25.28
CA ARG A 533 15.28 15.12 -25.81
C ARG A 533 15.13 15.11 -27.33
N ALA A 534 15.44 16.21 -28.00
CA ALA A 534 15.47 16.23 -29.45
C ALA A 534 16.73 15.57 -30.00
N ALA A 535 16.61 14.88 -31.12
CA ALA A 535 17.74 14.40 -31.89
C ALA A 535 18.30 15.54 -32.78
N ILE A 536 19.63 15.65 -32.85
CA ILE A 536 20.31 16.64 -33.70
C ILE A 536 20.30 16.09 -35.13
N LEU A 537 19.46 16.63 -36.00
CA LEU A 537 19.39 16.23 -37.41
C LEU A 537 20.43 16.95 -38.24
N SER A 538 20.68 18.22 -37.99
CA SER A 538 21.81 18.99 -38.50
C SER A 538 22.10 20.19 -37.59
N LEU A 539 23.37 20.50 -37.41
CA LEU A 539 23.85 21.65 -36.65
C LEU A 539 24.96 22.35 -37.47
N ALA A 540 24.63 23.55 -37.96
CA ALA A 540 25.56 24.37 -38.69
C ALA A 540 25.32 25.86 -38.40
N PRO A 541 26.34 26.74 -38.55
CA PRO A 541 26.15 28.17 -38.50
C PRO A 541 25.08 28.63 -39.51
N GLY A 542 23.96 29.16 -39.03
CA GLY A 542 22.80 29.57 -39.84
C GLY A 542 21.60 28.61 -39.82
N GLU A 543 21.74 27.33 -39.48
CA GLU A 543 20.63 26.41 -39.42
C GLU A 543 20.82 25.36 -38.33
N LEU A 544 19.82 25.22 -37.42
CA LEU A 544 19.70 24.14 -36.42
C LEU A 544 18.44 23.35 -36.70
N ARG A 545 18.57 22.03 -37.01
CA ARG A 545 17.43 21.14 -37.19
C ARG A 545 17.36 20.14 -36.06
N LEU A 546 16.23 20.12 -35.36
CA LEU A 546 15.94 19.22 -34.25
C LEU A 546 14.77 18.31 -34.62
N GLY A 547 14.87 17.03 -34.27
CA GLY A 547 13.85 16.04 -34.57
C GLY A 547 13.36 15.28 -33.36
N TRP A 548 12.08 14.89 -33.34
CA TRP A 548 11.50 13.99 -32.33
C TRP A 548 10.97 12.72 -32.98
N GLU A 549 11.04 11.60 -32.26
CA GLU A 549 10.52 10.30 -32.71
C GLU A 549 8.98 10.34 -32.91
N PRO A 550 8.42 9.49 -33.79
CA PRO A 550 6.97 9.35 -33.93
C PRO A 550 6.31 8.98 -32.59
N GLY A 551 5.33 9.77 -32.17
CA GLY A 551 4.61 9.57 -30.92
C GLY A 551 5.28 10.17 -29.67
N ASP A 552 6.38 10.90 -29.79
CA ASP A 552 6.98 11.63 -28.66
C ASP A 552 6.11 12.84 -28.28
N MET A 553 5.61 12.83 -27.04
CA MET A 553 4.77 13.92 -26.51
C MET A 553 5.60 15.16 -26.12
N PHE A 554 6.92 15.03 -25.92
CA PHE A 554 7.78 16.14 -25.48
C PHE A 554 8.03 17.16 -26.60
N GLY A 555 8.07 16.75 -27.87
CA GLY A 555 8.20 17.64 -29.00
C GLY A 555 7.11 18.71 -29.08
N LYS A 556 5.90 18.39 -28.64
CA LYS A 556 4.76 19.33 -28.63
C LYS A 556 4.95 20.48 -27.66
N GLY A 557 5.71 20.30 -26.58
CA GLY A 557 6.01 21.33 -25.57
C GLY A 557 6.99 22.41 -26.03
N ALA A 558 7.73 22.17 -27.13
CA ALA A 558 8.65 23.14 -27.72
C ALA A 558 8.03 23.94 -28.92
N ASN A 559 6.79 23.64 -29.31
CA ASN A 559 6.15 24.14 -30.54
C ASN A 559 5.45 25.49 -30.39
N ASP A 560 5.78 26.29 -29.40
CA ASP A 560 5.29 27.67 -29.31
C ASP A 560 6.27 28.65 -29.97
N LYS A 561 5.75 29.77 -30.48
CA LYS A 561 6.56 30.81 -31.12
C LYS A 561 7.65 31.40 -30.20
N ASP A 562 7.32 31.59 -28.95
CA ASP A 562 8.22 32.17 -27.96
C ASP A 562 9.42 31.24 -27.68
N SER A 563 9.18 29.94 -27.65
CA SER A 563 10.21 28.90 -27.51
C SER A 563 11.13 28.82 -28.73
N GLN A 564 10.57 28.92 -29.92
CA GLN A 564 11.34 28.93 -31.17
C GLN A 564 12.20 30.21 -31.28
N GLU A 565 11.64 31.38 -30.98
CA GLU A 565 12.37 32.67 -31.00
C GLU A 565 13.51 32.71 -29.96
N LEU A 566 13.26 32.14 -28.76
CA LEU A 566 14.31 32.04 -27.72
C LEU A 566 15.45 31.12 -28.18
N LEU A 567 15.16 29.96 -28.79
CA LEU A 567 16.15 29.04 -29.33
C LEU A 567 16.93 29.64 -30.49
N GLU A 568 16.27 30.34 -31.42
CA GLU A 568 16.93 31.06 -32.51
C GLU A 568 17.86 32.15 -31.99
N THR A 569 17.46 32.87 -30.94
CA THR A 569 18.27 33.88 -30.29
C THR A 569 19.52 33.26 -29.65
N VAL A 570 19.36 32.23 -28.84
CA VAL A 570 20.48 31.56 -28.15
C VAL A 570 21.43 30.88 -29.14
N ALA A 571 20.90 30.20 -30.17
CA ALA A 571 21.72 29.59 -31.21
C ALA A 571 22.49 30.65 -32.03
N SER A 572 21.84 31.80 -32.36
CA SER A 572 22.52 32.92 -33.04
C SER A 572 23.61 33.56 -32.19
N GLU A 573 23.39 33.71 -30.88
CA GLU A 573 24.42 34.15 -29.90
C GLU A 573 25.61 33.15 -29.83
N HIS A 574 25.33 31.86 -29.92
CA HIS A 574 26.36 30.82 -29.87
C HIS A 574 27.26 30.83 -31.12
N PHE A 575 26.64 30.90 -32.31
CA PHE A 575 27.38 30.86 -33.58
C PHE A 575 27.87 32.24 -34.08
N GLY A 576 27.41 33.34 -33.49
CA GLY A 576 27.71 34.69 -33.98
C GLY A 576 27.04 35.05 -35.32
N VAL A 577 26.14 34.18 -35.84
CA VAL A 577 25.43 34.33 -37.10
C VAL A 577 23.96 34.06 -36.88
N LYS A 578 23.06 34.78 -37.53
CA LYS A 578 21.62 34.57 -37.44
C LYS A 578 21.29 33.12 -37.84
N THR A 579 20.89 32.32 -36.88
CA THR A 579 20.64 30.88 -37.02
C THR A 579 19.14 30.62 -36.92
N LYS A 580 18.59 29.98 -37.92
CA LYS A 580 17.19 29.55 -37.97
C LYS A 580 17.03 28.19 -37.33
N VAL A 581 16.00 28.00 -36.48
CA VAL A 581 15.67 26.73 -35.86
C VAL A 581 14.50 26.09 -36.60
N VAL A 582 14.67 24.82 -36.98
CA VAL A 582 13.65 24.03 -37.68
C VAL A 582 13.33 22.79 -36.85
N PHE A 583 12.05 22.60 -36.53
CA PHE A 583 11.58 21.43 -35.82
C PHE A 583 10.95 20.43 -36.77
N GLU A 584 11.38 19.16 -36.69
CA GLU A 584 10.83 18.03 -37.44
C GLU A 584 10.16 17.06 -36.46
N TYR A 585 8.83 17.03 -36.49
CA TYR A 585 8.04 16.09 -35.68
C TYR A 585 7.80 14.81 -36.46
N ASP A 586 7.61 13.71 -35.72
CA ASP A 586 7.39 12.37 -36.28
C ASP A 586 8.49 11.92 -37.27
N SER A 587 9.73 12.34 -37.01
CA SER A 587 10.87 12.05 -37.89
C SER A 587 11.44 10.64 -37.65
N ALA A 588 11.35 9.77 -38.66
CA ALA A 588 11.96 8.45 -38.62
C ALA A 588 13.51 8.51 -38.46
N ARG A 589 14.14 9.60 -38.90
CA ARG A 589 15.58 9.86 -38.71
C ARG A 589 15.91 10.16 -37.25
N ALA A 590 15.04 10.84 -36.51
CA ALA A 590 15.25 11.13 -35.09
C ALA A 590 15.34 9.85 -34.26
N ALA A 591 14.61 8.79 -34.62
CA ALA A 591 14.64 7.49 -33.95
C ALA A 591 16.00 6.77 -34.06
N THR A 592 16.83 7.15 -35.04
CA THR A 592 18.17 6.52 -35.29
C THR A 592 19.34 7.27 -34.66
N ILE A 593 19.11 8.42 -34.03
CA ILE A 593 20.15 9.28 -33.44
C ILE A 593 19.94 9.37 -31.92
N LYS A 594 21.01 9.16 -31.13
CA LYS A 594 20.92 9.33 -29.68
C LYS A 594 20.70 10.81 -29.31
N THR A 595 19.77 11.08 -28.41
CA THR A 595 19.51 12.42 -27.89
C THR A 595 20.50 12.80 -26.78
N LEU A 596 20.65 14.09 -26.49
CA LEU A 596 21.51 14.57 -25.41
C LEU A 596 21.09 13.97 -24.04
N ALA A 597 19.79 13.89 -23.78
CA ALA A 597 19.25 13.30 -22.56
C ALA A 597 19.59 11.79 -22.42
N THR A 598 19.58 11.04 -23.54
CA THR A 598 19.94 9.62 -23.54
C THR A 598 21.43 9.46 -23.24
N ILE A 599 22.28 10.25 -23.88
CA ILE A 599 23.74 10.24 -23.68
C ILE A 599 24.08 10.59 -22.23
N ASP A 600 23.47 11.61 -21.66
CA ASP A 600 23.71 12.02 -20.27
C ASP A 600 23.25 10.93 -19.28
N THR A 601 22.16 10.23 -19.57
CA THR A 601 21.70 9.08 -18.77
C THR A 601 22.68 7.92 -18.83
N GLU A 602 23.23 7.62 -20.02
CA GLU A 602 24.25 6.58 -20.20
C GLU A 602 25.54 6.94 -19.45
N ILE A 603 26.00 8.19 -19.54
CA ILE A 603 27.18 8.69 -18.82
C ILE A 603 27.00 8.58 -17.30
N ARG A 604 25.83 8.99 -16.78
CA ARG A 604 25.53 8.86 -15.35
C ARG A 604 25.51 7.39 -14.90
N SER A 605 24.88 6.53 -15.67
CA SER A 605 24.82 5.10 -15.36
C SER A 605 26.20 4.42 -15.42
N GLN A 606 27.06 4.88 -16.34
CA GLN A 606 28.44 4.39 -16.42
C GLN A 606 29.28 4.89 -15.23
N LYS A 607 29.23 6.18 -14.91
CA LYS A 607 29.91 6.73 -13.73
C LYS A 607 29.47 6.03 -12.44
N GLN A 608 28.18 5.73 -12.30
CA GLN A 608 27.67 5.00 -11.15
C GLN A 608 28.23 3.56 -11.09
N ARG A 609 28.30 2.86 -12.23
CA ARG A 609 28.91 1.52 -12.31
C ARG A 609 30.39 1.56 -11.97
N ASP A 610 31.12 2.55 -12.48
CA ASP A 610 32.55 2.72 -12.22
C ASP A 610 32.82 3.07 -10.74
N ALA A 611 32.01 3.95 -10.14
CA ALA A 611 32.09 4.28 -8.73
C ALA A 611 31.79 3.07 -7.83
N VAL A 612 30.79 2.23 -8.19
CA VAL A 612 30.50 0.98 -7.49
C VAL A 612 31.67 -0.01 -7.64
N ALA A 613 32.26 -0.10 -8.83
CA ALA A 613 33.43 -0.97 -9.07
C ALA A 613 34.64 -0.52 -8.24
N GLN A 614 34.95 0.79 -8.22
CA GLN A 614 36.02 1.35 -7.40
C GLN A 614 35.78 1.14 -5.91
N ALA A 615 34.54 1.36 -5.43
CA ALA A 615 34.19 1.13 -4.03
C ALA A 615 34.35 -0.35 -3.62
N LYS A 616 34.02 -1.30 -4.51
CA LYS A 616 34.24 -2.73 -4.27
C LYS A 616 35.71 -3.12 -4.24
N GLN A 617 36.56 -2.41 -4.96
CA GLN A 617 38.02 -2.64 -5.02
C GLN A 617 38.77 -1.87 -3.94
N HIS A 618 38.11 -1.00 -3.18
CA HIS A 618 38.73 -0.24 -2.12
C HIS A 618 39.27 -1.18 -1.02
N ARG A 619 40.55 -1.00 -0.65
CA ARG A 619 41.26 -1.90 0.28
C ARG A 619 40.50 -2.14 1.57
N GLY A 620 39.92 -1.13 2.17
CA GLY A 620 39.12 -1.28 3.40
C GLY A 620 37.84 -2.12 3.22
N VAL A 621 37.27 -2.17 2.01
CA VAL A 621 36.11 -3.02 1.71
C VAL A 621 36.54 -4.46 1.46
N THR A 622 37.65 -4.66 0.73
CA THR A 622 38.21 -5.99 0.49
C THR A 622 38.69 -6.65 1.79
N ASP A 623 39.43 -5.89 2.64
CA ASP A 623 39.88 -6.37 3.94
C ASP A 623 38.69 -6.72 4.86
N ALA A 624 37.64 -5.90 4.86
CA ALA A 624 36.43 -6.17 5.65
C ALA A 624 35.69 -7.43 5.15
N VAL A 625 35.62 -7.64 3.83
CA VAL A 625 35.00 -8.84 3.26
C VAL A 625 35.79 -10.10 3.59
N GLU A 626 37.12 -10.04 3.54
CA GLU A 626 37.99 -11.17 3.90
C GLU A 626 37.96 -11.49 5.41
N VAL A 627 38.08 -10.47 6.25
CA VAL A 627 38.14 -10.66 7.71
C VAL A 627 36.78 -11.08 8.30
N LEU A 628 35.68 -10.54 7.77
CA LEU A 628 34.34 -10.81 8.30
C LEU A 628 33.62 -11.96 7.56
N GLY A 629 34.16 -12.50 6.48
CA GLY A 629 33.49 -13.49 5.62
C GLY A 629 32.17 -12.97 5.03
N ALA A 630 32.01 -11.65 4.91
CA ALA A 630 30.77 -10.99 4.52
C ALA A 630 30.64 -10.93 2.99
N ARG A 631 29.39 -10.80 2.49
CA ARG A 631 29.11 -10.51 1.08
C ARG A 631 28.54 -9.11 0.96
N ILE A 632 29.05 -8.31 0.02
CA ILE A 632 28.48 -7.01 -0.31
C ILE A 632 27.11 -7.24 -0.97
N LYS A 633 26.03 -6.88 -0.30
CA LYS A 633 24.66 -7.04 -0.81
C LYS A 633 24.21 -5.81 -1.60
N ASP A 634 24.54 -4.62 -1.11
CA ASP A 634 24.15 -3.36 -1.75
C ASP A 634 25.13 -2.24 -1.41
N LEU A 635 25.34 -1.30 -2.33
CA LEU A 635 26.29 -0.22 -2.18
C LEU A 635 25.60 1.10 -2.52
N LYS A 636 25.30 1.89 -1.49
CA LYS A 636 24.70 3.23 -1.64
C LYS A 636 25.81 4.27 -1.71
N LEU A 637 25.93 4.92 -2.85
CA LEU A 637 26.85 6.06 -3.03
C LEU A 637 26.20 7.32 -2.42
N GLY A 638 26.99 8.09 -1.67
CA GLY A 638 26.53 9.39 -1.15
C GLY A 638 26.33 10.43 -2.27
N PRO A 639 25.56 11.50 -2.02
CA PRO A 639 25.23 12.52 -3.03
C PRO A 639 26.43 13.27 -3.63
N THR A 640 27.61 13.18 -3.04
CA THR A 640 28.86 13.79 -3.51
C THR A 640 29.70 12.88 -4.44
N ALA A 641 29.27 11.65 -4.68
CA ALA A 641 30.02 10.66 -5.47
C ALA A 641 29.45 10.42 -6.88
N ILE A 642 28.44 11.21 -7.30
CA ILE A 642 27.76 11.06 -8.61
C ILE A 642 28.04 12.29 -9.49
#